data_ec7633736a77dde5094aad5d12ff8f48
#
_entry.id   ec7633736a77dde5094aad5d12ff8f48
#
_cell.length_a   1.000
_cell.length_b   1.000
_cell.length_c   1.000
_cell.angle_alpha   90.00
_cell.angle_beta   90.00
_cell.angle_gamma   90.00
#
_symmetry.space_group_name_H-M   'P 1'
#
loop_
_entity.id
_entity.type
_entity.pdbx_description
1 polymer ?
#
loop_
_entity_poly.entity_id
_entity_poly.type
_entity_poly.pdbx_seq_one_letter_code
_entity_poly.pdbx_strand_id
1 'polypeptide(L)'
;MKKTTLGMALAIMSAMPSMAQQNGLTDTGKSKYAVLTSTPINAVKWTDGFWGERFGVFSGTSVQSMWETWQSDKSHGFHNFLVAAGEKRGRRHGPPFHDGDMYKWLEAVASVYAINKDPELEKIMNRFIGCIVKSQREDGYIHTPVIVAELNKRLAELEKSTGKEATQEEIDNTVVGTKVGTAKDGAFGNSLNFETYNLGHLITAGLVHKRATGQTTLYNCAVKAADFLCSFYENNAEALARNAVCPSHYMAIAEMYRETGNPRYLKTAQGMIDIRGMVENGTDDNQDRVPFREQYNAIGHSVRANYLYAGVADLYLESGEEQLMKNLTSIWNDIVTRKMYITGACGALYDGTSPDGTDYKPDNVQKVHQSYGRPYQLPHSTAHNETCANIGNMLFNWRMFSATGEAKYVDIVENCFYNSILPGISLDGKRYFYTNPMRMSDDLPYKLRWPKERTEYISCFCCPPNTLRTLCQAQDYAYSVGNKELYINMYGANTLSTKIDGVGDIEIKQETDYPWDGKIKLTITRLKGKKELTFKMRVPEWAKKAVATTGDGRIKVETDDRGSYMTITNEWKKGDVINIDIPMEARLIEANPLVEESRGQVAVQRGPVIYCLESNDLNGIDIDNIAIPLDAKFTTVETTIDGSRMMALETEAINRAEKPWTGTLYREVGTEKNKVKIRLIPYYAWGNRGKSEMTVWIPAGL
;
A
#
# COMPACT_ATOMS: atom_id res chain seq x y z
N MET A 1 -21.34 76.95 -11.19
CA MET A 1 -21.99 75.71 -10.72
C MET A 1 -21.21 74.52 -11.23
N LYS A 2 -20.33 73.92 -10.40
CA LYS A 2 -19.60 72.70 -10.71
C LYS A 2 -20.22 71.59 -9.90
N LYS A 3 -20.76 70.57 -10.56
CA LYS A 3 -21.27 69.36 -9.93
C LYS A 3 -20.11 68.37 -9.75
N THR A 4 -19.78 68.08 -8.52
CA THR A 4 -18.84 67.01 -8.13
C THR A 4 -19.61 65.71 -8.03
N THR A 5 -19.28 64.73 -8.86
CA THR A 5 -19.82 63.37 -8.79
C THR A 5 -18.91 62.54 -7.92
N LEU A 6 -19.42 62.08 -6.78
CA LEU A 6 -18.68 61.19 -5.85
C LEU A 6 -18.93 59.73 -6.33
N GLY A 7 -17.86 59.12 -6.84
CA GLY A 7 -17.90 57.72 -7.24
C GLY A 7 -17.67 56.82 -6.01
N MET A 8 -18.65 56.03 -5.66
CA MET A 8 -18.60 55.01 -4.59
C MET A 8 -18.01 53.73 -5.16
N ALA A 9 -16.75 53.44 -4.88
CA ALA A 9 -16.13 52.19 -5.22
C ALA A 9 -16.64 51.07 -4.26
N LEU A 10 -17.48 50.18 -4.79
CA LEU A 10 -17.92 48.97 -4.09
C LEU A 10 -16.78 47.95 -4.10
N ALA A 11 -16.10 47.75 -2.99
CA ALA A 11 -15.13 46.70 -2.81
C ALA A 11 -15.93 45.36 -2.70
N ILE A 12 -15.93 44.58 -3.75
CA ILE A 12 -16.43 43.19 -3.71
C ILE A 12 -15.35 42.39 -2.98
N MET A 13 -15.53 42.20 -1.68
CA MET A 13 -14.84 41.14 -0.96
C MET A 13 -15.42 39.81 -1.43
N SER A 14 -14.72 39.14 -2.33
CA SER A 14 -14.98 37.73 -2.62
C SER A 14 -14.66 36.93 -1.35
N ALA A 15 -15.69 36.51 -0.65
CA ALA A 15 -15.57 35.50 0.39
C ALA A 15 -15.04 34.24 -0.29
N MET A 16 -13.77 33.91 -0.09
CA MET A 16 -13.26 32.58 -0.40
C MET A 16 -14.13 31.59 0.40
N PRO A 17 -14.70 30.57 -0.23
CA PRO A 17 -15.40 29.56 0.53
C PRO A 17 -14.41 28.98 1.53
N SER A 18 -14.79 28.92 2.81
CA SER A 18 -14.11 28.15 3.83
C SER A 18 -13.97 26.73 3.27
N MET A 19 -12.75 26.32 2.93
CA MET A 19 -12.51 24.93 2.56
C MET A 19 -12.93 24.09 3.74
N ALA A 20 -13.99 23.33 3.63
CA ALA A 20 -14.35 22.33 4.59
C ALA A 20 -13.12 21.46 4.84
N GLN A 21 -12.77 21.21 6.10
CA GLN A 21 -11.63 20.38 6.47
C GLN A 21 -11.86 19.00 5.82
N GLN A 22 -10.99 18.63 4.89
CA GLN A 22 -11.05 17.32 4.24
C GLN A 22 -10.54 16.28 5.24
N ASN A 23 -11.15 15.09 5.25
CA ASN A 23 -10.74 14.01 6.14
C ASN A 23 -9.49 13.30 5.59
N GLY A 24 -8.78 12.54 6.43
CA GLY A 24 -7.65 11.72 6.04
C GLY A 24 -8.06 10.45 5.28
N LEU A 25 -7.10 9.65 4.85
CA LEU A 25 -7.36 8.35 4.18
C LEU A 25 -8.12 7.38 5.11
N THR A 26 -7.78 7.39 6.39
CA THR A 26 -8.47 6.67 7.47
C THR A 26 -8.97 7.70 8.47
N ASP A 27 -10.27 7.98 8.45
CA ASP A 27 -10.84 9.05 9.27
C ASP A 27 -11.20 8.53 10.68
N THR A 28 -10.21 8.50 11.55
CA THR A 28 -10.38 8.07 12.95
C THR A 28 -10.76 9.21 13.90
N GLY A 29 -11.04 10.42 13.40
CA GLY A 29 -11.31 11.59 14.22
C GLY A 29 -12.53 11.47 15.17
N LYS A 30 -13.44 10.54 14.87
CA LYS A 30 -14.59 10.22 15.71
C LYS A 30 -14.55 8.81 16.29
N SER A 31 -13.51 8.03 15.98
CA SER A 31 -13.35 6.65 16.41
C SER A 31 -13.05 6.60 17.91
N LYS A 32 -13.88 5.92 18.67
CA LYS A 32 -13.84 5.95 20.15
C LYS A 32 -12.57 5.35 20.74
N TYR A 33 -11.97 4.40 20.03
CA TYR A 33 -10.80 3.63 20.52
C TYR A 33 -9.54 3.94 19.71
N ALA A 34 -9.57 4.97 18.87
CA ALA A 34 -8.38 5.52 18.25
C ALA A 34 -7.69 6.53 19.18
N VAL A 35 -6.38 6.44 19.32
CA VAL A 35 -5.58 7.44 20.05
C VAL A 35 -5.03 8.51 19.12
N LEU A 36 -4.97 8.24 17.82
CA LEU A 36 -4.44 9.14 16.79
C LEU A 36 -5.40 9.27 15.61
N THR A 37 -5.37 10.45 15.00
CA THR A 37 -6.11 10.79 13.79
C THR A 37 -5.14 11.11 12.67
N SER A 38 -5.44 10.64 11.45
CA SER A 38 -4.70 11.01 10.23
C SER A 38 -4.93 12.48 9.88
N THR A 39 -3.93 13.12 9.28
CA THR A 39 -4.10 14.45 8.69
C THR A 39 -4.98 14.40 7.45
N PRO A 40 -5.64 15.52 7.06
CA PRO A 40 -6.42 15.59 5.81
C PRO A 40 -5.58 15.20 4.58
N ILE A 41 -6.21 14.56 3.60
CA ILE A 41 -5.55 14.02 2.39
C ILE A 41 -4.81 15.08 1.53
N ASN A 42 -5.06 16.36 1.75
CA ASN A 42 -4.36 17.47 1.09
C ASN A 42 -3.46 18.26 2.04
N ALA A 43 -3.31 17.82 3.29
CA ALA A 43 -2.58 18.55 4.32
C ALA A 43 -1.06 18.56 4.09
N VAL A 44 -0.52 17.50 3.53
CA VAL A 44 0.92 17.32 3.32
C VAL A 44 1.26 17.36 1.83
N LYS A 45 2.29 18.13 1.48
CA LYS A 45 2.82 18.21 0.11
C LYS A 45 4.32 17.97 0.13
N TRP A 46 4.78 16.96 -0.57
CA TRP A 46 6.19 16.76 -0.82
C TRP A 46 6.72 17.94 -1.66
N THR A 47 7.83 18.54 -1.26
CA THR A 47 8.36 19.73 -1.91
C THR A 47 9.65 19.47 -2.67
N ASP A 48 10.50 18.58 -2.18
CA ASP A 48 11.82 18.32 -2.72
C ASP A 48 12.36 16.95 -2.25
N GLY A 49 13.61 16.62 -2.63
CA GLY A 49 14.31 15.41 -2.21
C GLY A 49 13.64 14.14 -2.71
N PHE A 50 13.94 13.03 -2.03
CA PHE A 50 13.52 11.70 -2.46
C PHE A 50 12.01 11.57 -2.74
N TRP A 51 11.17 11.93 -1.78
CA TRP A 51 9.72 11.80 -1.95
C TRP A 51 9.15 12.81 -2.94
N GLY A 52 9.73 14.01 -3.06
CA GLY A 52 9.34 15.00 -4.07
C GLY A 52 9.58 14.49 -5.49
N GLU A 53 10.77 13.91 -5.75
CA GLU A 53 11.09 13.28 -7.04
C GLU A 53 10.17 12.10 -7.34
N ARG A 54 9.97 11.19 -6.37
CA ARG A 54 9.10 10.01 -6.56
C ARG A 54 7.66 10.41 -6.83
N PHE A 55 7.10 11.31 -6.05
CA PHE A 55 5.75 11.83 -6.28
C PHE A 55 5.62 12.50 -7.66
N GLY A 56 6.65 13.23 -8.10
CA GLY A 56 6.71 13.80 -9.44
C GLY A 56 6.59 12.75 -10.55
N VAL A 57 7.29 11.62 -10.42
CA VAL A 57 7.18 10.49 -11.36
C VAL A 57 5.78 9.85 -11.31
N PHE A 58 5.25 9.59 -10.10
CA PHE A 58 3.95 8.93 -9.96
C PHE A 58 2.81 9.80 -10.49
N SER A 59 2.79 11.08 -10.16
CA SER A 59 1.77 12.02 -10.57
C SER A 59 1.87 12.43 -12.04
N GLY A 60 3.08 12.59 -12.58
CA GLY A 60 3.31 13.06 -13.95
C GLY A 60 3.38 11.96 -14.99
N THR A 61 3.85 10.76 -14.61
CA THR A 61 4.08 9.67 -15.56
C THR A 61 3.23 8.45 -15.29
N SER A 62 3.26 7.92 -14.04
CA SER A 62 2.68 6.60 -13.76
C SER A 62 1.16 6.59 -13.87
N VAL A 63 0.49 7.64 -13.42
CA VAL A 63 -0.97 7.78 -13.51
C VAL A 63 -1.43 7.73 -14.97
N GLN A 64 -0.75 8.46 -15.85
CA GLN A 64 -1.08 8.52 -17.28
C GLN A 64 -0.74 7.21 -18.00
N SER A 65 0.46 6.66 -17.79
CA SER A 65 0.90 5.40 -18.39
C SER A 65 -0.04 4.24 -18.02
N MET A 66 -0.51 4.20 -16.77
CA MET A 66 -1.46 3.19 -16.35
C MET A 66 -2.85 3.40 -16.98
N TRP A 67 -3.29 4.65 -17.18
CA TRP A 67 -4.53 4.94 -17.91
C TRP A 67 -4.47 4.44 -19.36
N GLU A 68 -3.34 4.67 -20.04
CA GLU A 68 -3.08 4.14 -21.39
C GLU A 68 -3.12 2.59 -21.40
N THR A 69 -2.53 1.96 -20.38
CA THR A 69 -2.60 0.51 -20.20
C THR A 69 -4.05 0.02 -20.05
N TRP A 70 -4.87 0.69 -19.23
CA TRP A 70 -6.29 0.35 -19.03
C TRP A 70 -7.14 0.47 -20.29
N GLN A 71 -6.77 1.35 -21.23
CA GLN A 71 -7.44 1.52 -22.51
C GLN A 71 -6.95 0.55 -23.59
N SER A 72 -5.79 -0.06 -23.40
CA SER A 72 -5.14 -0.92 -24.41
C SER A 72 -5.79 -2.30 -24.53
N ASP A 73 -5.50 -2.97 -25.66
CA ASP A 73 -5.89 -4.36 -25.89
C ASP A 73 -5.12 -5.37 -25.03
N LYS A 74 -4.12 -4.93 -24.26
CA LYS A 74 -3.42 -5.77 -23.27
C LYS A 74 -4.29 -6.03 -22.04
N SER A 75 -4.99 -5.01 -21.53
CA SER A 75 -5.76 -5.12 -20.29
C SER A 75 -7.27 -5.18 -20.50
N HIS A 76 -7.80 -4.44 -21.47
CA HIS A 76 -9.24 -4.24 -21.70
C HIS A 76 -10.02 -3.70 -20.48
N GLY A 77 -9.35 -3.19 -19.44
CA GLY A 77 -10.03 -2.80 -18.20
C GLY A 77 -11.12 -1.75 -18.44
N PHE A 78 -10.78 -0.64 -19.12
CA PHE A 78 -11.74 0.40 -19.45
C PHE A 78 -12.77 -0.05 -20.49
N HIS A 79 -12.38 -0.91 -21.45
CA HIS A 79 -13.31 -1.51 -22.42
C HIS A 79 -14.48 -2.23 -21.71
N ASN A 80 -14.21 -2.99 -20.65
CA ASN A 80 -15.24 -3.72 -19.91
C ASN A 80 -16.32 -2.77 -19.35
N PHE A 81 -15.92 -1.62 -18.84
CA PHE A 81 -16.86 -0.60 -18.37
C PHE A 81 -17.61 0.09 -19.50
N LEU A 82 -16.99 0.31 -20.67
CA LEU A 82 -17.69 0.82 -21.84
C LEU A 82 -18.78 -0.14 -22.31
N VAL A 83 -18.52 -1.44 -22.31
CA VAL A 83 -19.51 -2.46 -22.65
C VAL A 83 -20.62 -2.52 -21.60
N ALA A 84 -20.27 -2.53 -20.30
CA ALA A 84 -21.25 -2.55 -19.22
C ALA A 84 -22.15 -1.31 -19.21
N ALA A 85 -21.63 -0.16 -19.65
CA ALA A 85 -22.37 1.11 -19.79
C ALA A 85 -23.17 1.22 -21.10
N GLY A 86 -23.12 0.22 -21.99
CA GLY A 86 -23.78 0.26 -23.30
C GLY A 86 -23.14 1.18 -24.34
N GLU A 87 -21.97 1.73 -24.06
CA GLU A 87 -21.26 2.65 -24.97
C GLU A 87 -20.41 1.90 -26.02
N LYS A 88 -20.22 0.61 -25.82
CA LYS A 88 -19.51 -0.27 -26.76
C LYS A 88 -20.12 -1.67 -26.74
N ARG A 89 -20.15 -2.31 -27.91
CA ARG A 89 -20.52 -3.73 -28.00
C ARG A 89 -19.28 -4.60 -27.82
N GLY A 90 -19.47 -5.78 -27.25
CA GLY A 90 -18.38 -6.74 -27.13
C GLY A 90 -18.51 -7.68 -25.95
N ARG A 91 -17.45 -8.47 -25.77
CA ARG A 91 -17.32 -9.38 -24.64
C ARG A 91 -16.47 -8.71 -23.55
N ARG A 92 -16.65 -9.16 -22.33
CA ARG A 92 -15.77 -8.84 -21.22
C ARG A 92 -14.45 -9.60 -21.35
N HIS A 93 -13.34 -8.97 -20.99
CA HIS A 93 -11.97 -9.53 -21.05
C HIS A 93 -11.25 -9.46 -19.71
N GLY A 94 -10.26 -10.31 -19.53
CA GLY A 94 -9.37 -10.34 -18.38
C GLY A 94 -10.00 -10.95 -17.11
N PRO A 95 -9.28 -10.96 -15.98
CA PRO A 95 -9.72 -11.55 -14.73
C PRO A 95 -10.89 -10.78 -14.08
N PRO A 96 -11.73 -11.43 -13.28
CA PRO A 96 -12.95 -10.84 -12.71
C PRO A 96 -12.68 -9.71 -11.71
N PHE A 97 -11.47 -9.61 -11.16
CA PHE A 97 -11.07 -8.57 -10.23
C PHE A 97 -10.56 -7.27 -10.89
N HIS A 98 -10.53 -7.16 -12.23
CA HIS A 98 -10.12 -5.94 -12.94
C HIS A 98 -10.94 -4.70 -12.58
N ASP A 99 -12.21 -4.86 -12.19
CA ASP A 99 -13.03 -3.73 -11.75
C ASP A 99 -12.40 -3.07 -10.51
N GLY A 100 -12.04 -3.85 -9.50
CA GLY A 100 -11.35 -3.39 -8.30
C GLY A 100 -9.98 -2.78 -8.59
N ASP A 101 -9.26 -3.32 -9.57
CA ASP A 101 -7.97 -2.79 -9.98
C ASP A 101 -8.10 -1.39 -10.61
N MET A 102 -9.14 -1.17 -11.42
CA MET A 102 -9.44 0.15 -11.97
C MET A 102 -9.90 1.14 -10.90
N TYR A 103 -10.63 0.70 -9.88
CA TYR A 103 -11.00 1.55 -8.75
C TYR A 103 -9.79 1.99 -7.93
N LYS A 104 -8.77 1.13 -7.76
CA LYS A 104 -7.50 1.52 -7.13
C LYS A 104 -6.74 2.57 -7.94
N TRP A 105 -6.73 2.44 -9.27
CA TRP A 105 -6.17 3.48 -10.12
C TRP A 105 -6.92 4.80 -9.97
N LEU A 106 -8.26 4.79 -9.93
CA LEU A 106 -9.08 5.98 -9.71
C LEU A 106 -8.79 6.63 -8.35
N GLU A 107 -8.56 5.83 -7.31
CA GLU A 107 -8.13 6.29 -5.99
C GLU A 107 -6.76 6.99 -6.04
N ALA A 108 -5.80 6.43 -6.80
CA ALA A 108 -4.49 7.06 -7.01
C ALA A 108 -4.63 8.43 -7.69
N VAL A 109 -5.42 8.50 -8.76
CA VAL A 109 -5.68 9.77 -9.49
C VAL A 109 -6.32 10.81 -8.59
N ALA A 110 -7.31 10.41 -7.78
CA ALA A 110 -7.97 11.30 -6.83
C ALA A 110 -6.99 11.84 -5.78
N SER A 111 -6.08 10.98 -5.27
CA SER A 111 -5.06 11.38 -4.30
C SER A 111 -4.05 12.38 -4.91
N VAL A 112 -3.62 12.18 -6.15
CA VAL A 112 -2.78 13.14 -6.87
C VAL A 112 -3.54 14.47 -7.09
N TYR A 113 -4.79 14.40 -7.51
CA TYR A 113 -5.63 15.58 -7.71
C TYR A 113 -5.84 16.37 -6.41
N ALA A 114 -5.92 15.71 -5.25
CA ALA A 114 -6.01 16.39 -3.96
C ALA A 114 -4.85 17.38 -3.75
N ILE A 115 -3.67 17.07 -4.27
CA ILE A 115 -2.44 17.84 -4.10
C ILE A 115 -2.26 18.91 -5.19
N ASN A 116 -2.41 18.53 -6.48
CA ASN A 116 -2.00 19.39 -7.62
C ASN A 116 -3.18 20.10 -8.31
N LYS A 117 -4.42 19.62 -8.12
CA LYS A 117 -5.64 20.16 -8.73
C LYS A 117 -5.59 20.23 -10.27
N ASP A 118 -4.92 19.27 -10.92
CA ASP A 118 -4.78 19.20 -12.36
C ASP A 118 -6.15 18.91 -13.03
N PRO A 119 -6.66 19.81 -13.89
CA PRO A 119 -7.97 19.65 -14.53
C PRO A 119 -8.04 18.47 -15.51
N GLU A 120 -6.91 18.03 -16.08
CA GLU A 120 -6.92 16.85 -16.97
C GLU A 120 -7.16 15.56 -16.17
N LEU A 121 -6.63 15.46 -14.95
CA LEU A 121 -6.93 14.34 -14.06
C LEU A 121 -8.42 14.32 -13.68
N GLU A 122 -9.02 15.47 -13.41
CA GLU A 122 -10.45 15.58 -13.12
C GLU A 122 -11.30 15.10 -14.30
N LYS A 123 -10.95 15.50 -15.52
CA LYS A 123 -11.62 15.08 -16.74
C LYS A 123 -11.56 13.56 -16.96
N ILE A 124 -10.39 12.95 -16.75
CA ILE A 124 -10.20 11.49 -16.88
C ILE A 124 -11.03 10.76 -15.81
N MET A 125 -10.99 11.21 -14.56
CA MET A 125 -11.81 10.65 -13.49
C MET A 125 -13.30 10.72 -13.84
N ASN A 126 -13.78 11.89 -14.24
CA ASN A 126 -15.19 12.09 -14.59
C ASN A 126 -15.63 11.21 -15.77
N ARG A 127 -14.74 10.98 -16.75
CA ARG A 127 -15.02 10.04 -17.88
C ARG A 127 -15.25 8.61 -17.37
N PHE A 128 -14.40 8.12 -16.49
CA PHE A 128 -14.55 6.78 -15.94
C PHE A 128 -15.74 6.68 -14.97
N ILE A 129 -15.92 7.67 -14.11
CA ILE A 129 -17.07 7.75 -13.18
C ILE A 129 -18.40 7.71 -13.94
N GLY A 130 -18.49 8.37 -15.10
CA GLY A 130 -19.67 8.31 -15.95
C GLY A 130 -20.02 6.88 -16.38
N CYS A 131 -19.04 6.05 -16.70
CA CYS A 131 -19.25 4.64 -17.03
C CYS A 131 -19.69 3.82 -15.80
N ILE A 132 -19.10 4.08 -14.61
CA ILE A 132 -19.49 3.42 -13.36
C ILE A 132 -20.97 3.69 -13.05
N VAL A 133 -21.41 4.96 -13.11
CA VAL A 133 -22.80 5.36 -12.88
C VAL A 133 -23.77 4.65 -13.82
N LYS A 134 -23.41 4.57 -15.11
CA LYS A 134 -24.23 3.90 -16.11
C LYS A 134 -24.31 2.38 -15.90
N SER A 135 -23.23 1.77 -15.41
CA SER A 135 -23.15 0.32 -15.20
C SER A 135 -23.77 -0.16 -13.89
N GLN A 136 -23.89 0.71 -12.87
CA GLN A 136 -24.39 0.31 -11.56
C GLN A 136 -25.91 0.04 -11.58
N ARG A 137 -26.34 -1.10 -11.00
CA ARG A 137 -27.74 -1.45 -10.81
C ARG A 137 -28.43 -0.52 -9.79
N GLU A 138 -29.74 -0.50 -9.79
CA GLU A 138 -30.54 0.30 -8.85
C GLU A 138 -30.36 -0.17 -7.39
N ASP A 139 -30.20 -1.48 -7.17
CA ASP A 139 -29.91 -2.08 -5.86
C ASP A 139 -28.48 -1.81 -5.36
N GLY A 140 -27.65 -1.17 -6.17
CA GLY A 140 -26.27 -0.81 -5.84
C GLY A 140 -25.22 -1.81 -6.32
N TYR A 141 -25.62 -2.99 -6.81
CA TYR A 141 -24.68 -3.98 -7.34
C TYR A 141 -23.96 -3.46 -8.58
N ILE A 142 -22.66 -3.73 -8.66
CA ILE A 142 -21.82 -3.47 -9.83
C ILE A 142 -20.69 -4.49 -9.90
N HIS A 143 -20.63 -5.20 -11.03
CA HIS A 143 -19.59 -6.19 -11.32
C HIS A 143 -19.61 -6.48 -12.82
N THR A 144 -18.62 -5.98 -13.57
CA THR A 144 -18.67 -6.05 -15.05
C THR A 144 -18.79 -7.46 -15.60
N PRO A 145 -18.20 -8.53 -15.00
CA PRO A 145 -18.42 -9.90 -15.48
C PRO A 145 -19.88 -10.31 -15.56
N VAL A 146 -20.64 -10.01 -14.52
CA VAL A 146 -22.07 -10.37 -14.43
C VAL A 146 -22.93 -9.44 -15.30
N ILE A 147 -22.67 -8.13 -15.22
CA ILE A 147 -23.46 -7.12 -15.95
C ILE A 147 -23.32 -7.29 -17.46
N VAL A 148 -22.09 -7.48 -17.97
CA VAL A 148 -21.84 -7.66 -19.41
C VAL A 148 -22.43 -8.98 -19.91
N ALA A 149 -22.36 -10.05 -19.12
CA ALA A 149 -22.98 -11.33 -19.49
C ALA A 149 -24.51 -11.20 -19.63
N GLU A 150 -25.16 -10.52 -18.67
CA GLU A 150 -26.60 -10.30 -18.68
C GLU A 150 -27.01 -9.37 -19.84
N LEU A 151 -26.32 -8.27 -20.05
CA LEU A 151 -26.55 -7.34 -21.16
C LEU A 151 -26.49 -8.07 -22.50
N ASN A 152 -25.41 -8.84 -22.74
CA ASN A 152 -25.24 -9.56 -23.99
C ASN A 152 -26.33 -10.64 -24.19
N LYS A 153 -26.77 -11.31 -23.12
CA LYS A 153 -27.89 -12.27 -23.19
C LYS A 153 -29.17 -11.57 -23.64
N ARG A 154 -29.53 -10.46 -23.02
CA ARG A 154 -30.77 -9.71 -23.36
C ARG A 154 -30.74 -9.14 -24.78
N LEU A 155 -29.58 -8.60 -25.21
CA LEU A 155 -29.40 -8.12 -26.57
C LEU A 155 -29.53 -9.26 -27.59
N ALA A 156 -28.95 -10.42 -27.35
CA ALA A 156 -29.10 -11.58 -28.23
C ALA A 156 -30.56 -12.06 -28.33
N GLU A 157 -31.31 -12.05 -27.23
CA GLU A 157 -32.74 -12.37 -27.22
C GLU A 157 -33.54 -11.36 -28.02
N LEU A 158 -33.27 -10.06 -27.88
CA LEU A 158 -33.90 -8.98 -28.65
C LEU A 158 -33.61 -9.12 -30.16
N GLU A 159 -32.36 -9.29 -30.55
CA GLU A 159 -31.95 -9.44 -31.95
C GLU A 159 -32.51 -10.71 -32.60
N LYS A 160 -32.59 -11.80 -31.84
CA LYS A 160 -33.28 -13.01 -32.29
C LYS A 160 -34.75 -12.79 -32.54
N SER A 161 -35.44 -12.00 -31.70
CA SER A 161 -36.86 -11.74 -31.81
C SER A 161 -37.19 -10.75 -32.94
N THR A 162 -36.31 -9.77 -33.19
CA THR A 162 -36.49 -8.71 -34.21
C THR A 162 -35.91 -9.07 -35.57
N GLY A 163 -35.00 -10.05 -35.62
CA GLY A 163 -34.26 -10.41 -36.83
C GLY A 163 -33.25 -9.35 -37.29
N LYS A 164 -32.95 -8.36 -36.46
CA LYS A 164 -32.07 -7.21 -36.74
C LYS A 164 -31.11 -6.97 -35.60
N GLU A 165 -29.99 -6.36 -35.92
CA GLU A 165 -29.03 -5.86 -34.90
C GLU A 165 -29.68 -4.72 -34.08
N ALA A 166 -29.49 -4.73 -32.77
CA ALA A 166 -30.02 -3.74 -31.85
C ALA A 166 -29.46 -2.34 -32.13
N THR A 167 -30.32 -1.35 -32.19
CA THR A 167 -29.97 0.08 -32.29
C THR A 167 -29.36 0.58 -30.98
N GLN A 168 -28.70 1.75 -31.00
CA GLN A 168 -28.15 2.34 -29.77
C GLN A 168 -29.25 2.65 -28.73
N GLU A 169 -30.41 3.07 -29.14
CA GLU A 169 -31.57 3.31 -28.26
C GLU A 169 -32.06 2.02 -27.59
N GLU A 170 -32.11 0.91 -28.33
CA GLU A 170 -32.42 -0.41 -27.76
C GLU A 170 -31.36 -0.94 -26.82
N ILE A 171 -30.08 -0.66 -27.12
CA ILE A 171 -28.94 -0.97 -26.20
C ILE A 171 -29.10 -0.19 -24.90
N ASP A 172 -29.32 1.13 -24.98
CA ASP A 172 -29.50 2.01 -23.82
C ASP A 172 -30.69 1.57 -22.96
N ASN A 173 -31.82 1.22 -23.59
CA ASN A 173 -33.00 0.69 -22.92
C ASN A 173 -32.73 -0.68 -22.27
N THR A 174 -31.92 -1.54 -22.91
CA THR A 174 -31.52 -2.83 -22.37
C THR A 174 -30.61 -2.64 -21.16
N VAL A 175 -29.65 -1.69 -21.20
CA VAL A 175 -28.83 -1.31 -20.04
C VAL A 175 -29.68 -0.86 -18.87
N VAL A 176 -30.69 0.00 -19.11
CA VAL A 176 -31.67 0.39 -18.08
C VAL A 176 -32.41 -0.83 -17.54
N GLY A 177 -32.84 -1.76 -18.41
CA GLY A 177 -33.49 -3.01 -18.02
C GLY A 177 -32.61 -3.92 -17.16
N THR A 178 -31.27 -3.96 -17.39
CA THR A 178 -30.34 -4.71 -16.53
C THR A 178 -30.20 -4.13 -15.13
N LYS A 179 -30.48 -2.82 -14.96
CA LYS A 179 -30.41 -2.15 -13.65
C LYS A 179 -31.55 -2.56 -12.71
N VAL A 180 -32.64 -3.03 -13.22
CA VAL A 180 -33.83 -3.42 -12.43
C VAL A 180 -33.74 -4.87 -11.92
N GLY A 181 -32.71 -5.63 -12.32
CA GLY A 181 -32.46 -6.99 -11.86
C GLY A 181 -32.20 -7.05 -10.35
N THR A 182 -32.72 -8.10 -9.70
CA THR A 182 -32.40 -8.37 -8.29
C THR A 182 -31.06 -9.07 -8.17
N ALA A 183 -30.36 -8.91 -7.03
CA ALA A 183 -29.09 -9.55 -6.70
C ALA A 183 -29.10 -11.11 -6.78
N LYS A 184 -30.27 -11.72 -6.98
CA LYS A 184 -30.40 -13.18 -7.17
C LYS A 184 -29.80 -13.68 -8.49
N ASP A 185 -29.59 -12.79 -9.46
CA ASP A 185 -29.13 -13.17 -10.79
C ASP A 185 -27.60 -13.04 -10.90
N GLY A 186 -26.88 -14.02 -10.37
CA GLY A 186 -25.43 -14.19 -10.53
C GLY A 186 -24.54 -13.53 -9.48
N ALA A 187 -25.06 -12.66 -8.61
CA ALA A 187 -24.27 -12.06 -7.54
C ALA A 187 -23.85 -13.10 -6.49
N PHE A 188 -22.58 -13.09 -6.12
CA PHE A 188 -21.98 -14.02 -5.16
C PHE A 188 -22.21 -15.51 -5.46
N GLY A 189 -22.42 -15.86 -6.72
CA GLY A 189 -22.59 -17.24 -7.16
C GLY A 189 -21.29 -18.06 -7.22
N ASN A 190 -20.14 -17.38 -7.25
CA ASN A 190 -18.81 -17.99 -7.36
C ASN A 190 -17.78 -17.17 -6.59
N SER A 191 -17.03 -17.80 -5.69
CA SER A 191 -15.97 -17.15 -4.89
C SER A 191 -14.88 -16.51 -5.77
N LEU A 192 -14.60 -17.06 -6.96
CA LEU A 192 -13.61 -16.53 -7.90
C LEU A 192 -14.09 -15.31 -8.71
N ASN A 193 -15.31 -14.82 -8.48
CA ASN A 193 -15.76 -13.55 -9.03
C ASN A 193 -15.16 -12.34 -8.30
N PHE A 194 -14.66 -12.50 -7.08
CA PHE A 194 -14.03 -11.44 -6.30
C PHE A 194 -14.92 -10.21 -6.07
N GLU A 195 -16.21 -10.39 -5.89
CA GLU A 195 -17.18 -9.28 -5.79
C GLU A 195 -16.93 -8.41 -4.57
N THR A 196 -16.61 -9.02 -3.40
CA THR A 196 -16.25 -8.27 -2.19
C THR A 196 -15.00 -7.41 -2.37
N TYR A 197 -14.03 -7.90 -3.15
CA TYR A 197 -12.85 -7.14 -3.52
C TYR A 197 -13.21 -5.92 -4.38
N ASN A 198 -13.99 -6.12 -5.43
CA ASN A 198 -14.38 -5.05 -6.34
C ASN A 198 -15.24 -3.98 -5.63
N LEU A 199 -16.26 -4.41 -4.87
CA LEU A 199 -17.13 -3.49 -4.13
C LEU A 199 -16.37 -2.72 -3.04
N GLY A 200 -15.46 -3.38 -2.31
CA GLY A 200 -14.62 -2.73 -1.31
C GLY A 200 -13.74 -1.64 -1.91
N HIS A 201 -13.11 -1.88 -3.05
CA HIS A 201 -12.29 -0.87 -3.73
C HIS A 201 -13.12 0.27 -4.33
N LEU A 202 -14.34 0.00 -4.83
CA LEU A 202 -15.26 1.05 -5.26
C LEU A 202 -15.64 1.97 -4.10
N ILE A 203 -15.99 1.39 -2.95
CA ILE A 203 -16.36 2.15 -1.75
C ILE A 203 -15.20 3.05 -1.30
N THR A 204 -14.00 2.50 -1.22
CA THR A 204 -12.79 3.26 -0.85
C THR A 204 -12.50 4.38 -1.85
N ALA A 205 -12.53 4.09 -3.16
CA ALA A 205 -12.31 5.09 -4.21
C ALA A 205 -13.36 6.21 -4.15
N GLY A 206 -14.63 5.89 -3.86
CA GLY A 206 -15.70 6.88 -3.71
C GLY A 206 -15.48 7.83 -2.54
N LEU A 207 -15.02 7.31 -1.40
CA LEU A 207 -14.67 8.10 -0.22
C LEU A 207 -13.47 9.02 -0.49
N VAL A 208 -12.38 8.47 -1.05
CA VAL A 208 -11.16 9.22 -1.36
C VAL A 208 -11.45 10.30 -2.42
N HIS A 209 -12.19 9.97 -3.49
CA HIS A 209 -12.59 10.93 -4.52
C HIS A 209 -13.40 12.10 -3.94
N LYS A 210 -14.39 11.81 -3.07
CA LYS A 210 -15.17 12.86 -2.39
C LYS A 210 -14.27 13.76 -1.55
N ARG A 211 -13.34 13.18 -0.77
CA ARG A 211 -12.38 13.92 0.08
C ARG A 211 -11.42 14.77 -0.77
N ALA A 212 -11.01 14.27 -1.93
CA ALA A 212 -10.09 14.96 -2.85
C ALA A 212 -10.74 16.11 -3.63
N THR A 213 -11.99 15.93 -4.09
CA THR A 213 -12.66 16.82 -5.05
C THR A 213 -13.83 17.60 -4.48
N GLY A 214 -14.48 17.09 -3.44
CA GLY A 214 -15.77 17.55 -2.94
C GLY A 214 -16.96 17.03 -3.77
N GLN A 215 -16.74 16.37 -4.91
CA GLN A 215 -17.79 15.82 -5.76
C GLN A 215 -18.38 14.54 -5.16
N THR A 216 -19.69 14.35 -5.34
CA THR A 216 -20.43 13.24 -4.71
C THR A 216 -20.90 12.16 -5.67
N THR A 217 -20.68 12.29 -6.97
CA THR A 217 -21.18 11.32 -7.98
C THR A 217 -20.66 9.90 -7.71
N LEU A 218 -19.34 9.72 -7.58
CA LEU A 218 -18.75 8.43 -7.27
C LEU A 218 -19.07 7.98 -5.83
N TYR A 219 -19.11 8.92 -4.90
CA TYR A 219 -19.51 8.66 -3.52
C TYR A 219 -20.93 8.10 -3.42
N ASN A 220 -21.88 8.61 -4.20
CA ASN A 220 -23.24 8.08 -4.24
C ASN A 220 -23.26 6.63 -4.79
N CYS A 221 -22.42 6.30 -5.76
CA CYS A 221 -22.22 4.91 -6.19
C CYS A 221 -21.65 4.03 -5.07
N ALA A 222 -20.67 4.56 -4.32
CA ALA A 222 -20.05 3.87 -3.18
C ALA A 222 -21.06 3.60 -2.05
N VAL A 223 -21.92 4.58 -1.73
CA VAL A 223 -23.01 4.41 -0.75
C VAL A 223 -23.98 3.30 -1.18
N LYS A 224 -24.43 3.31 -2.45
CA LYS A 224 -25.29 2.25 -2.98
C LYS A 224 -24.63 0.87 -2.92
N ALA A 225 -23.33 0.78 -3.22
CA ALA A 225 -22.57 -0.47 -3.13
C ALA A 225 -22.45 -0.97 -1.67
N ALA A 226 -22.25 -0.05 -0.72
CA ALA A 226 -22.24 -0.38 0.70
C ALA A 226 -23.62 -0.84 1.20
N ASP A 227 -24.70 -0.17 0.77
CA ASP A 227 -26.08 -0.57 1.10
C ASP A 227 -26.42 -1.93 0.50
N PHE A 228 -25.94 -2.21 -0.71
CA PHE A 228 -26.09 -3.54 -1.33
C PHE A 228 -25.40 -4.62 -0.48
N LEU A 229 -24.15 -4.40 -0.06
CA LEU A 229 -23.43 -5.35 0.81
C LEU A 229 -24.16 -5.58 2.13
N CYS A 230 -24.69 -4.53 2.76
CA CYS A 230 -25.48 -4.64 3.97
C CYS A 230 -26.73 -5.49 3.76
N SER A 231 -27.49 -5.18 2.70
CA SER A 231 -28.71 -5.93 2.36
C SER A 231 -28.43 -7.38 1.98
N PHE A 232 -27.31 -7.63 1.29
CA PHE A 232 -26.88 -8.99 0.94
C PHE A 232 -26.49 -9.78 2.19
N TYR A 233 -25.72 -9.17 3.11
CA TYR A 233 -25.37 -9.77 4.40
C TYR A 233 -26.63 -10.12 5.21
N GLU A 234 -27.57 -9.18 5.32
CA GLU A 234 -28.80 -9.36 6.11
C GLU A 234 -29.68 -10.51 5.61
N ASN A 235 -29.66 -10.78 4.30
CA ASN A 235 -30.54 -11.78 3.68
C ASN A 235 -29.86 -13.07 3.20
N ASN A 236 -28.54 -13.08 3.04
CA ASN A 236 -27.77 -14.16 2.41
C ASN A 236 -26.38 -14.34 3.05
N ALA A 237 -26.29 -14.28 4.38
CA ALA A 237 -25.03 -14.33 5.13
C ALA A 237 -24.15 -15.53 4.78
N GLU A 238 -24.73 -16.74 4.60
CA GLU A 238 -23.97 -17.94 4.22
C GLU A 238 -23.34 -17.85 2.84
N ALA A 239 -24.06 -17.30 1.86
CA ALA A 239 -23.54 -17.12 0.51
C ALA A 239 -22.42 -16.06 0.51
N LEU A 240 -22.56 -15.00 1.30
CA LEU A 240 -21.52 -14.00 1.49
C LEU A 240 -20.29 -14.60 2.16
N ALA A 241 -20.43 -15.37 3.24
CA ALA A 241 -19.34 -16.04 3.93
C ALA A 241 -18.51 -16.92 2.98
N ARG A 242 -19.19 -17.79 2.21
CA ARG A 242 -18.57 -18.73 1.27
C ARG A 242 -17.83 -18.03 0.12
N ASN A 243 -18.34 -16.90 -0.34
CA ASN A 243 -17.85 -16.23 -1.56
C ASN A 243 -17.07 -14.94 -1.29
N ALA A 244 -16.85 -14.55 -0.04
CA ALA A 244 -16.06 -13.39 0.35
C ALA A 244 -14.56 -13.67 0.29
N VAL A 245 -13.99 -13.66 -0.90
CA VAL A 245 -12.56 -13.85 -1.15
C VAL A 245 -11.91 -12.49 -1.39
N CYS A 246 -10.69 -12.28 -0.87
CA CYS A 246 -9.94 -11.01 -0.92
C CYS A 246 -10.67 -9.85 -0.21
N PRO A 247 -10.54 -9.73 1.11
CA PRO A 247 -11.42 -8.96 1.98
C PRO A 247 -11.10 -7.46 2.06
N SER A 248 -11.11 -6.70 0.96
CA SER A 248 -10.98 -5.24 0.96
C SER A 248 -12.23 -4.53 1.52
N HIS A 249 -13.38 -5.19 1.52
CA HIS A 249 -14.66 -4.64 1.93
C HIS A 249 -14.76 -4.32 3.44
N TYR A 250 -14.02 -5.00 4.30
CA TYR A 250 -14.04 -4.73 5.75
C TYR A 250 -13.55 -3.31 6.06
N MET A 251 -12.36 -2.92 5.55
CA MET A 251 -11.85 -1.56 5.69
C MET A 251 -12.81 -0.54 5.10
N ALA A 252 -13.37 -0.83 3.92
CA ALA A 252 -14.26 0.08 3.20
C ALA A 252 -15.58 0.33 3.95
N ILE A 253 -16.21 -0.69 4.51
CA ILE A 253 -17.47 -0.56 5.26
C ILE A 253 -17.24 0.14 6.60
N ALA A 254 -16.13 -0.13 7.30
CA ALA A 254 -15.77 0.60 8.51
C ALA A 254 -15.56 2.09 8.22
N GLU A 255 -14.89 2.42 7.11
CA GLU A 255 -14.68 3.80 6.71
C GLU A 255 -15.99 4.49 6.25
N MET A 256 -16.92 3.74 5.65
CA MET A 256 -18.25 4.25 5.34
C MET A 256 -19.06 4.55 6.61
N TYR A 257 -18.88 3.74 7.67
CA TYR A 257 -19.44 4.07 8.99
C TYR A 257 -18.87 5.39 9.54
N ARG A 258 -17.56 5.58 9.51
CA ARG A 258 -16.89 6.82 9.96
C ARG A 258 -17.39 8.04 9.20
N GLU A 259 -17.56 7.91 7.88
CA GLU A 259 -18.04 8.99 7.03
C GLU A 259 -19.49 9.39 7.30
N THR A 260 -20.37 8.40 7.54
CA THR A 260 -21.82 8.62 7.61
C THR A 260 -22.40 8.63 9.03
N GLY A 261 -21.74 7.97 9.96
CA GLY A 261 -22.28 7.68 11.31
C GLY A 261 -23.43 6.66 11.32
N ASN A 262 -23.73 6.00 10.16
CA ASN A 262 -24.84 5.06 10.08
C ASN A 262 -24.44 3.70 10.74
N PRO A 263 -25.10 3.32 11.86
CA PRO A 263 -24.75 2.12 12.63
C PRO A 263 -24.97 0.81 11.85
N ARG A 264 -25.73 0.82 10.75
CA ARG A 264 -25.93 -0.33 9.88
C ARG A 264 -24.60 -0.80 9.29
N TYR A 265 -23.73 0.12 8.86
CA TYR A 265 -22.41 -0.22 8.32
C TYR A 265 -21.51 -0.87 9.37
N LEU A 266 -21.46 -0.35 10.60
CA LEU A 266 -20.69 -0.96 11.68
C LEU A 266 -21.20 -2.37 12.02
N LYS A 267 -22.53 -2.52 12.15
CA LYS A 267 -23.15 -3.83 12.39
C LYS A 267 -22.82 -4.84 11.27
N THR A 268 -22.82 -4.37 10.01
CA THR A 268 -22.46 -5.20 8.87
C THR A 268 -20.97 -5.58 8.91
N ALA A 269 -20.06 -4.63 9.23
CA ALA A 269 -18.63 -4.93 9.37
C ALA A 269 -18.36 -6.01 10.45
N GLN A 270 -19.01 -5.91 11.61
CA GLN A 270 -18.94 -6.91 12.67
C GLN A 270 -19.46 -8.27 12.19
N GLY A 271 -20.67 -8.27 11.63
CA GLY A 271 -21.31 -9.50 11.15
C GLY A 271 -20.52 -10.20 10.07
N MET A 272 -19.88 -9.47 9.15
CA MET A 272 -19.03 -10.07 8.12
C MET A 272 -17.76 -10.73 8.69
N ILE A 273 -17.25 -10.31 9.83
CA ILE A 273 -16.19 -11.05 10.54
C ILE A 273 -16.77 -12.32 11.20
N ASP A 274 -17.94 -12.22 11.81
CA ASP A 274 -18.58 -13.32 12.53
C ASP A 274 -18.93 -14.49 11.60
N ILE A 275 -19.49 -14.19 10.41
CA ILE A 275 -19.90 -15.23 9.44
C ILE A 275 -18.73 -16.01 8.84
N ARG A 276 -17.48 -15.56 8.97
CA ARG A 276 -16.31 -16.34 8.49
C ARG A 276 -16.21 -17.70 9.18
N GLY A 277 -16.62 -17.82 10.44
CA GLY A 277 -16.70 -19.08 11.17
C GLY A 277 -17.86 -20.00 10.75
N MET A 278 -18.75 -19.54 9.85
CA MET A 278 -19.89 -20.33 9.34
C MET A 278 -19.55 -21.09 8.05
N VAL A 279 -18.35 -20.93 7.51
CA VAL A 279 -17.96 -21.56 6.23
C VAL A 279 -17.74 -23.05 6.47
N GLU A 280 -18.64 -23.90 5.94
CA GLU A 280 -18.43 -25.32 5.91
C GLU A 280 -17.20 -25.66 5.05
N ASN A 281 -16.28 -26.45 5.58
CA ASN A 281 -14.99 -26.76 4.94
C ASN A 281 -14.15 -25.52 4.61
N GLY A 282 -14.13 -24.53 5.49
CA GLY A 282 -13.27 -23.37 5.42
C GLY A 282 -11.79 -23.75 5.33
N THR A 283 -10.96 -22.87 4.79
CA THR A 283 -9.54 -23.13 4.52
C THR A 283 -8.62 -22.12 5.21
N ASP A 284 -7.41 -22.55 5.54
CA ASP A 284 -6.36 -21.63 5.97
C ASP A 284 -6.00 -20.63 4.85
N ASP A 285 -6.09 -21.04 3.59
CA ASP A 285 -5.83 -20.19 2.42
C ASP A 285 -6.70 -18.93 2.39
N ASN A 286 -7.96 -19.02 2.83
CA ASN A 286 -8.89 -17.90 2.94
C ASN A 286 -9.13 -17.42 4.39
N GLN A 287 -8.36 -17.89 5.37
CA GLN A 287 -8.49 -17.57 6.81
C GLN A 287 -9.91 -17.78 7.36
N ASP A 288 -10.64 -18.78 6.88
CA ASP A 288 -12.03 -19.10 7.26
C ASP A 288 -12.25 -20.52 7.79
N ARG A 289 -11.16 -21.29 7.99
CA ARG A 289 -11.23 -22.59 8.68
C ARG A 289 -11.55 -22.46 10.17
N VAL A 290 -11.07 -21.38 10.77
CA VAL A 290 -11.23 -21.09 12.20
C VAL A 290 -11.84 -19.70 12.34
N PRO A 291 -12.82 -19.50 13.25
CA PRO A 291 -13.36 -18.16 13.53
C PRO A 291 -12.27 -17.16 13.88
N PHE A 292 -12.37 -15.90 13.44
CA PHE A 292 -11.31 -14.92 13.62
C PHE A 292 -10.86 -14.76 15.07
N ARG A 293 -11.80 -14.76 16.02
CA ARG A 293 -11.52 -14.60 17.46
C ARG A 293 -10.72 -15.76 18.08
N GLU A 294 -10.54 -16.86 17.33
CA GLU A 294 -9.70 -18.00 17.69
C GLU A 294 -8.38 -18.05 16.91
N GLN A 295 -8.13 -17.07 16.02
CA GLN A 295 -6.89 -16.98 15.25
C GLN A 295 -5.82 -16.19 16.02
N TYR A 296 -4.61 -16.75 16.11
CA TYR A 296 -3.49 -16.16 16.83
C TYR A 296 -2.19 -16.13 16.00
N ASN A 297 -2.21 -16.69 14.79
CA ASN A 297 -1.07 -16.77 13.88
C ASN A 297 -1.43 -16.25 12.49
N ALA A 298 -0.46 -15.73 11.77
CA ALA A 298 -0.60 -15.36 10.38
C ALA A 298 -0.51 -16.59 9.48
N ILE A 299 -1.58 -16.90 8.75
CA ILE A 299 -1.69 -18.11 7.92
C ILE A 299 -2.33 -17.81 6.57
N GLY A 300 -2.12 -18.71 5.62
CA GLY A 300 -2.78 -18.71 4.32
C GLY A 300 -2.34 -17.58 3.40
N HIS A 301 -3.17 -17.27 2.42
CA HIS A 301 -2.88 -16.29 1.39
C HIS A 301 -2.61 -14.91 1.99
N SER A 302 -1.40 -14.41 1.83
CA SER A 302 -0.88 -13.26 2.59
C SER A 302 -1.60 -11.94 2.29
N VAL A 303 -2.06 -11.71 1.04
CA VAL A 303 -2.87 -10.53 0.72
C VAL A 303 -4.20 -10.58 1.47
N ARG A 304 -4.91 -11.71 1.39
CA ARG A 304 -6.20 -11.90 2.07
C ARG A 304 -6.06 -11.73 3.57
N ALA A 305 -5.03 -12.33 4.16
CA ALA A 305 -4.70 -12.24 5.58
C ALA A 305 -4.50 -10.80 6.04
N ASN A 306 -3.60 -10.06 5.40
CA ASN A 306 -3.24 -8.71 5.82
C ASN A 306 -4.37 -7.70 5.64
N TYR A 307 -5.18 -7.83 4.58
CA TYR A 307 -6.37 -7.02 4.39
C TYR A 307 -7.46 -7.34 5.42
N LEU A 308 -7.61 -8.62 5.79
CA LEU A 308 -8.49 -9.01 6.89
C LEU A 308 -8.03 -8.40 8.21
N TYR A 309 -6.73 -8.52 8.54
CA TYR A 309 -6.17 -7.96 9.79
C TYR A 309 -6.33 -6.44 9.87
N ALA A 310 -6.09 -5.74 8.75
CA ALA A 310 -6.34 -4.31 8.66
C ALA A 310 -7.82 -3.97 8.89
N GLY A 311 -8.75 -4.71 8.28
CA GLY A 311 -10.18 -4.52 8.47
C GLY A 311 -10.67 -4.84 9.89
N VAL A 312 -10.10 -5.86 10.54
CA VAL A 312 -10.40 -6.17 11.94
C VAL A 312 -9.84 -5.09 12.88
N ALA A 313 -8.68 -4.51 12.55
CA ALA A 313 -8.15 -3.38 13.30
C ALA A 313 -9.05 -2.14 13.17
N ASP A 314 -9.60 -1.88 11.97
CA ASP A 314 -10.65 -0.85 11.80
C ASP A 314 -11.88 -1.12 12.65
N LEU A 315 -12.32 -2.39 12.73
CA LEU A 315 -13.44 -2.77 13.59
C LEU A 315 -13.13 -2.54 15.08
N TYR A 316 -11.91 -2.86 15.53
CA TYR A 316 -11.46 -2.57 16.89
C TYR A 316 -11.52 -1.07 17.20
N LEU A 317 -11.06 -0.22 16.29
CA LEU A 317 -11.06 1.24 16.48
C LEU A 317 -12.48 1.80 16.75
N GLU A 318 -13.52 1.13 16.26
CA GLU A 318 -14.91 1.53 16.46
C GLU A 318 -15.60 0.81 17.63
N SER A 319 -15.29 -0.46 17.86
CA SER A 319 -15.99 -1.32 18.84
C SER A 319 -15.29 -1.41 20.19
N GLY A 320 -13.96 -1.32 20.24
CA GLY A 320 -13.15 -1.57 21.42
C GLY A 320 -13.18 -3.01 21.92
N GLU A 321 -13.52 -3.97 21.05
CA GLU A 321 -13.58 -5.38 21.44
C GLU A 321 -12.17 -5.92 21.74
N GLU A 322 -11.85 -6.08 23.02
CA GLU A 322 -10.52 -6.49 23.50
C GLU A 322 -10.04 -7.82 22.90
N GLN A 323 -10.98 -8.74 22.61
CA GLN A 323 -10.60 -10.02 22.00
C GLN A 323 -9.97 -9.83 20.62
N LEU A 324 -10.49 -8.89 19.81
CA LEU A 324 -9.91 -8.57 18.51
C LEU A 324 -8.48 -8.01 18.65
N MET A 325 -8.24 -7.12 19.60
CA MET A 325 -6.89 -6.58 19.85
C MET A 325 -5.91 -7.67 20.31
N LYS A 326 -6.34 -8.63 21.15
CA LYS A 326 -5.53 -9.79 21.54
C LYS A 326 -5.13 -10.63 20.33
N ASN A 327 -6.08 -10.95 19.46
CA ASN A 327 -5.82 -11.66 18.22
C ASN A 327 -4.84 -10.91 17.32
N LEU A 328 -5.11 -9.62 17.05
CA LEU A 328 -4.28 -8.77 16.19
C LEU A 328 -2.84 -8.64 16.73
N THR A 329 -2.68 -8.45 18.04
CA THR A 329 -1.36 -8.37 18.68
C THR A 329 -0.58 -9.68 18.55
N SER A 330 -1.25 -10.81 18.74
CA SER A 330 -0.62 -12.14 18.60
C SER A 330 -0.21 -12.40 17.14
N ILE A 331 -1.08 -12.10 16.18
CA ILE A 331 -0.83 -12.22 14.75
C ILE A 331 0.33 -11.30 14.32
N TRP A 332 0.34 -10.05 14.79
CA TRP A 332 1.41 -9.10 14.52
C TRP A 332 2.77 -9.62 15.02
N ASN A 333 2.81 -10.12 16.25
CA ASN A 333 4.01 -10.72 16.81
C ASN A 333 4.49 -11.92 15.97
N ASP A 334 3.61 -12.79 15.51
CA ASP A 334 3.96 -13.94 14.66
C ASP A 334 4.53 -13.48 13.31
N ILE A 335 3.94 -12.43 12.69
CA ILE A 335 4.46 -11.85 11.45
C ILE A 335 5.87 -11.29 11.69
N VAL A 336 6.02 -10.37 12.61
CA VAL A 336 7.25 -9.57 12.77
C VAL A 336 8.41 -10.39 13.29
N THR A 337 8.16 -11.37 14.17
CA THR A 337 9.23 -12.15 14.79
C THR A 337 9.59 -13.43 14.04
N ARG A 338 8.75 -13.88 13.07
CA ARG A 338 8.90 -15.23 12.48
C ARG A 338 8.62 -15.33 10.98
N LYS A 339 7.91 -14.37 10.37
CA LYS A 339 7.37 -14.55 9.01
C LYS A 339 7.56 -13.34 8.09
N MET A 340 8.20 -12.28 8.56
CA MET A 340 8.48 -11.07 7.80
C MET A 340 9.94 -11.06 7.34
N TYR A 341 10.18 -10.69 6.08
CA TYR A 341 11.51 -10.46 5.54
C TYR A 341 12.10 -9.13 6.03
N ILE A 342 13.41 -8.99 5.92
CA ILE A 342 14.14 -7.77 6.31
C ILE A 342 13.59 -6.51 5.61
N THR A 343 13.01 -6.67 4.45
CA THR A 343 12.39 -5.60 3.65
C THR A 343 10.97 -5.22 4.11
N GLY A 344 10.47 -5.80 5.19
CA GLY A 344 9.06 -5.64 5.58
C GLY A 344 8.07 -6.46 4.73
N ALA A 345 8.59 -7.17 3.72
CA ALA A 345 7.78 -8.04 2.88
C ALA A 345 7.29 -9.28 3.63
N CYS A 346 6.17 -9.84 3.18
CA CYS A 346 5.58 -11.04 3.76
C CYS A 346 4.90 -11.91 2.68
N GLY A 347 4.61 -13.19 3.04
CA GLY A 347 4.06 -14.15 2.10
C GLY A 347 5.14 -14.90 1.33
N ALA A 348 5.85 -15.77 2.03
CA ALA A 348 7.04 -16.46 1.54
C ALA A 348 6.79 -17.44 0.39
N LEU A 349 5.61 -18.07 0.34
CA LEU A 349 5.35 -19.22 -0.52
C LEU A 349 4.55 -18.87 -1.77
N TYR A 350 4.97 -19.37 -2.92
CA TYR A 350 4.15 -19.45 -4.12
C TYR A 350 2.99 -20.42 -3.93
N ASP A 351 3.32 -21.65 -3.55
CA ASP A 351 2.40 -22.74 -3.24
C ASP A 351 3.01 -23.58 -2.12
N GLY A 352 2.16 -24.17 -1.27
CA GLY A 352 2.64 -25.01 -0.16
C GLY A 352 1.52 -25.59 0.67
N THR A 353 1.87 -25.98 1.88
CA THR A 353 0.93 -26.46 2.90
C THR A 353 0.91 -25.50 4.08
N SER A 354 -0.28 -25.30 4.64
CA SER A 354 -0.46 -24.60 5.92
C SER A 354 0.35 -25.27 7.04
N PRO A 355 0.86 -24.51 8.04
CA PRO A 355 1.52 -25.08 9.21
C PRO A 355 0.73 -26.20 9.89
N ASP A 356 -0.59 -26.05 9.98
CA ASP A 356 -1.48 -27.06 10.57
C ASP A 356 -1.74 -28.25 9.65
N GLY A 357 -1.36 -28.15 8.38
CA GLY A 357 -1.49 -29.23 7.37
C GLY A 357 -0.30 -30.20 7.37
N THR A 358 0.46 -30.31 8.43
CA THR A 358 1.61 -31.23 8.54
C THR A 358 1.27 -32.57 9.18
N ASP A 359 0.01 -32.77 9.56
CA ASP A 359 -0.48 -34.08 9.99
C ASP A 359 -0.31 -35.07 8.85
N TYR A 360 0.14 -36.28 9.18
CA TYR A 360 0.37 -37.37 8.23
C TYR A 360 -0.91 -37.88 7.54
N LYS A 361 -2.07 -37.38 7.93
CA LYS A 361 -3.37 -37.71 7.31
C LYS A 361 -3.59 -36.84 6.07
N PRO A 362 -3.63 -37.42 4.85
CA PRO A 362 -3.76 -36.60 3.62
C PRO A 362 -5.01 -35.71 3.58
N ASP A 363 -6.10 -36.15 4.23
CA ASP A 363 -7.37 -35.42 4.26
C ASP A 363 -7.29 -34.13 5.12
N ASN A 364 -6.29 -34.03 6.02
CA ASN A 364 -6.07 -32.85 6.87
C ASN A 364 -5.06 -31.88 6.29
N VAL A 365 -4.42 -32.20 5.16
CA VAL A 365 -3.43 -31.31 4.55
C VAL A 365 -4.13 -30.14 3.87
N GLN A 366 -3.93 -28.93 4.40
CA GLN A 366 -4.43 -27.68 3.83
C GLN A 366 -3.46 -27.16 2.78
N LYS A 367 -3.89 -27.13 1.52
CA LYS A 367 -3.14 -26.45 0.45
C LYS A 367 -3.32 -24.94 0.57
N VAL A 368 -2.22 -24.21 0.41
CA VAL A 368 -2.19 -22.75 0.43
C VAL A 368 -1.37 -22.23 -0.74
N HIS A 369 -1.72 -21.05 -1.23
CA HIS A 369 -0.98 -20.40 -2.32
C HIS A 369 -0.75 -18.90 -2.02
N GLN A 370 0.34 -18.34 -2.52
CA GLN A 370 0.71 -16.94 -2.28
C GLN A 370 0.68 -16.59 -0.78
N SER A 371 1.23 -17.49 0.04
CA SER A 371 0.90 -17.58 1.45
C SER A 371 2.07 -17.34 2.39
N TYR A 372 1.74 -17.07 3.65
CA TYR A 372 2.69 -17.22 4.73
C TYR A 372 3.22 -18.66 4.78
N GLY A 373 4.52 -18.79 5.04
CA GLY A 373 5.16 -20.06 5.34
C GLY A 373 5.05 -20.45 6.82
N ARG A 374 5.72 -21.53 7.19
CA ARG A 374 5.96 -21.88 8.59
C ARG A 374 6.82 -20.80 9.25
N PRO A 375 6.81 -20.71 10.60
CA PRO A 375 7.78 -19.88 11.31
C PRO A 375 9.20 -20.09 10.78
N TYR A 376 9.88 -19.00 10.46
CA TYR A 376 11.26 -18.95 9.94
C TYR A 376 11.48 -19.53 8.53
N GLN A 377 10.43 -19.92 7.81
CA GLN A 377 10.50 -20.35 6.41
C GLN A 377 10.50 -19.12 5.49
N LEU A 378 11.68 -18.61 5.17
CA LEU A 378 11.87 -17.38 4.40
C LEU A 378 12.82 -17.61 3.21
N PRO A 379 12.42 -18.36 2.17
CA PRO A 379 13.24 -18.64 1.00
C PRO A 379 13.63 -17.35 0.27
N HIS A 380 14.81 -17.32 -0.36
CA HIS A 380 15.30 -16.14 -1.08
C HIS A 380 14.82 -16.09 -2.53
N SER A 381 15.20 -17.06 -3.35
CA SER A 381 14.89 -17.07 -4.78
C SER A 381 13.43 -17.39 -5.09
N THR A 382 12.78 -18.15 -4.21
CA THR A 382 11.36 -18.52 -4.31
C THR A 382 10.46 -17.71 -3.38
N ALA A 383 10.96 -16.60 -2.84
CA ALA A 383 10.15 -15.67 -2.07
C ALA A 383 9.04 -15.11 -2.97
N HIS A 384 7.78 -15.39 -2.63
CA HIS A 384 6.66 -14.81 -3.36
C HIS A 384 6.54 -13.32 -3.06
N ASN A 385 6.43 -12.93 -1.80
CA ASN A 385 6.47 -11.53 -1.34
C ASN A 385 5.68 -10.60 -2.26
N GLU A 386 4.41 -10.92 -2.48
CA GLU A 386 3.54 -10.14 -3.35
C GLU A 386 3.45 -8.68 -2.90
N THR A 387 3.59 -7.74 -3.81
CA THR A 387 3.52 -6.30 -3.48
C THR A 387 2.20 -5.93 -2.80
N CYS A 388 1.07 -6.55 -3.20
CA CYS A 388 -0.21 -6.35 -2.51
C CYS A 388 -0.20 -6.84 -1.06
N ALA A 389 0.53 -7.93 -0.75
CA ALA A 389 0.66 -8.42 0.62
C ALA A 389 1.47 -7.45 1.49
N ASN A 390 2.53 -6.88 0.91
CA ASN A 390 3.38 -5.89 1.58
C ASN A 390 2.60 -4.60 1.87
N ILE A 391 1.77 -4.15 0.94
CA ILE A 391 0.82 -3.04 1.14
C ILE A 391 -0.20 -3.37 2.22
N GLY A 392 -0.75 -4.58 2.21
CA GLY A 392 -1.67 -5.03 3.27
C GLY A 392 -1.02 -5.04 4.65
N ASN A 393 0.25 -5.47 4.76
CA ASN A 393 1.04 -5.39 6.00
C ASN A 393 1.22 -3.93 6.45
N MET A 394 1.55 -3.02 5.55
CA MET A 394 1.65 -1.59 5.83
C MET A 394 0.30 -1.03 6.34
N LEU A 395 -0.83 -1.36 5.69
CA LEU A 395 -2.17 -0.92 6.08
C LEU A 395 -2.58 -1.46 7.45
N PHE A 396 -2.23 -2.71 7.78
CA PHE A 396 -2.46 -3.30 9.09
C PHE A 396 -1.67 -2.56 10.18
N ASN A 397 -0.38 -2.32 9.96
CA ASN A 397 0.48 -1.61 10.90
C ASN A 397 0.02 -0.17 11.14
N TRP A 398 -0.45 0.54 10.10
CA TRP A 398 -0.98 1.89 10.25
C TRP A 398 -2.21 1.95 11.18
N ARG A 399 -3.08 0.95 11.12
CA ARG A 399 -4.26 0.86 11.98
C ARG A 399 -3.90 0.50 13.42
N MET A 400 -2.95 -0.40 13.60
CA MET A 400 -2.38 -0.70 14.91
C MET A 400 -1.73 0.54 15.53
N PHE A 401 -1.03 1.34 14.72
CA PHE A 401 -0.51 2.63 15.15
C PHE A 401 -1.61 3.60 15.55
N SER A 402 -2.68 3.72 14.78
CA SER A 402 -3.82 4.57 15.12
C SER A 402 -4.49 4.17 16.44
N ALA A 403 -4.46 2.88 16.77
CA ALA A 403 -5.01 2.34 18.02
C ALA A 403 -4.11 2.55 19.24
N THR A 404 -2.78 2.63 19.07
CA THR A 404 -1.82 2.54 20.19
C THR A 404 -0.88 3.74 20.31
N GLY A 405 -0.56 4.40 19.19
CA GLY A 405 0.47 5.45 19.13
C GLY A 405 1.92 4.93 19.21
N GLU A 406 2.13 3.60 19.17
CA GLU A 406 3.47 2.98 19.31
C GLU A 406 4.27 3.06 18.02
N ALA A 407 5.47 3.61 18.07
CA ALA A 407 6.36 3.83 16.92
C ALA A 407 6.74 2.55 16.16
N LYS A 408 6.82 1.40 16.84
CA LYS A 408 7.14 0.09 16.23
C LYS A 408 6.29 -0.26 15.01
N TYR A 409 5.03 0.19 14.98
CA TYR A 409 4.15 -0.02 13.83
C TYR A 409 4.54 0.90 12.67
N VAL A 410 4.94 2.13 12.94
CA VAL A 410 5.41 3.07 11.91
C VAL A 410 6.76 2.64 11.34
N ASP A 411 7.60 1.97 12.13
CA ASP A 411 8.85 1.38 11.63
C ASP A 411 8.59 0.34 10.52
N ILE A 412 7.54 -0.48 10.68
CA ILE A 412 7.13 -1.42 9.63
C ILE A 412 6.54 -0.67 8.43
N VAL A 413 5.73 0.37 8.66
CA VAL A 413 5.18 1.21 7.57
C VAL A 413 6.32 1.81 6.73
N GLU A 414 7.30 2.43 7.35
CA GLU A 414 8.47 3.00 6.66
C GLU A 414 9.29 1.94 5.93
N ASN A 415 9.56 0.80 6.58
CA ASN A 415 10.28 -0.32 5.98
C ASN A 415 9.55 -0.85 4.73
N CYS A 416 8.23 -1.02 4.80
CA CYS A 416 7.43 -1.43 3.64
C CYS A 416 7.52 -0.40 2.51
N PHE A 417 7.39 0.89 2.78
CA PHE A 417 7.49 1.92 1.74
C PHE A 417 8.81 1.84 0.99
N TYR A 418 9.94 1.89 1.70
CA TYR A 418 11.25 1.92 1.05
C TYR A 418 11.65 0.58 0.43
N ASN A 419 11.32 -0.55 1.05
CA ASN A 419 11.98 -1.81 0.74
C ASN A 419 11.08 -2.92 0.18
N SER A 420 9.74 -2.75 0.17
CA SER A 420 8.85 -3.79 -0.38
C SER A 420 7.67 -3.26 -1.21
N ILE A 421 7.44 -1.93 -1.22
CA ILE A 421 6.43 -1.29 -2.07
C ILE A 421 7.09 -0.56 -3.24
N LEU A 422 8.07 0.30 -2.98
CA LEU A 422 8.86 0.98 -4.03
C LEU A 422 9.51 0.02 -5.03
N PRO A 423 10.06 -1.16 -4.64
CA PRO A 423 10.58 -2.11 -5.62
C PRO A 423 9.54 -2.60 -6.63
N GLY A 424 8.25 -2.56 -6.27
CA GLY A 424 7.13 -2.96 -7.13
C GLY A 424 6.96 -2.12 -8.39
N ILE A 425 7.58 -0.93 -8.48
CA ILE A 425 7.52 -0.03 -9.63
C ILE A 425 8.92 0.37 -10.09
N SER A 426 9.11 0.54 -11.40
CA SER A 426 10.38 1.02 -11.95
C SER A 426 10.63 2.49 -11.62
N LEU A 427 11.89 2.92 -11.70
CA LEU A 427 12.27 4.30 -11.42
C LEU A 427 11.64 5.29 -12.40
N ASP A 428 11.40 4.88 -13.66
CA ASP A 428 10.67 5.65 -14.67
C ASP A 428 9.13 5.64 -14.47
N GLY A 429 8.63 4.82 -13.53
CA GLY A 429 7.21 4.77 -13.15
C GLY A 429 6.27 4.02 -14.11
N LYS A 430 6.79 3.23 -15.08
CA LYS A 430 5.99 2.62 -16.15
C LYS A 430 5.90 1.11 -16.09
N ARG A 431 6.80 0.45 -15.37
CA ARG A 431 6.94 -1.01 -15.35
C ARG A 431 6.87 -1.53 -13.92
N TYR A 432 6.39 -2.76 -13.75
CA TYR A 432 6.02 -3.29 -12.43
C TYR A 432 6.57 -4.69 -12.20
N PHE A 433 6.90 -4.99 -10.94
CA PHE A 433 7.03 -6.35 -10.41
C PHE A 433 5.76 -6.78 -9.70
N TYR A 434 5.46 -8.06 -9.76
CA TYR A 434 4.42 -8.69 -8.93
C TYR A 434 5.01 -9.12 -7.58
N THR A 435 6.18 -9.74 -7.60
CA THR A 435 6.89 -10.34 -6.46
C THR A 435 8.20 -9.64 -6.18
N ASN A 436 8.66 -9.74 -4.93
CA ASN A 436 9.86 -9.07 -4.45
C ASN A 436 10.84 -10.11 -3.84
N PRO A 437 11.60 -10.87 -4.66
CA PRO A 437 12.53 -11.89 -4.18
C PRO A 437 13.72 -11.29 -3.47
N MET A 438 14.34 -12.05 -2.55
CA MET A 438 15.59 -11.65 -1.89
C MET A 438 16.83 -12.02 -2.71
N ARG A 439 16.66 -12.88 -3.70
CA ARG A 439 17.69 -13.26 -4.67
C ARG A 439 17.06 -13.54 -6.02
N MET A 440 17.69 -13.05 -7.08
CA MET A 440 17.37 -13.36 -8.47
C MET A 440 18.60 -13.93 -9.15
N SER A 441 18.47 -15.14 -9.70
CA SER A 441 19.52 -15.81 -10.48
C SER A 441 19.02 -16.12 -11.89
N ASP A 442 19.91 -16.06 -12.86
CA ASP A 442 19.61 -16.44 -14.24
C ASP A 442 19.44 -17.96 -14.39
N ASP A 443 20.21 -18.72 -13.61
CA ASP A 443 20.33 -20.17 -13.73
C ASP A 443 19.32 -20.97 -12.88
N LEU A 444 18.19 -20.36 -12.49
CA LEU A 444 17.14 -21.10 -11.82
C LEU A 444 16.63 -22.24 -12.72
N PRO A 445 16.73 -23.51 -12.28
CA PRO A 445 16.39 -24.68 -13.10
C PRO A 445 14.88 -24.89 -13.26
N TYR A 446 14.08 -23.96 -12.79
CA TYR A 446 12.62 -23.97 -12.85
C TYR A 446 12.07 -22.58 -13.15
N LYS A 447 10.88 -22.54 -13.75
CA LYS A 447 10.20 -21.31 -14.11
C LYS A 447 9.30 -20.84 -12.97
N LEU A 448 9.52 -19.62 -12.50
CA LEU A 448 8.60 -18.95 -11.59
C LEU A 448 7.35 -18.46 -12.34
N ARG A 449 6.21 -18.32 -11.62
CA ARG A 449 4.94 -17.88 -12.20
C ARG A 449 5.02 -16.44 -12.75
N TRP A 450 5.73 -15.56 -12.07
CA TRP A 450 5.79 -14.14 -12.39
C TRP A 450 7.07 -13.77 -13.13
N PRO A 451 7.05 -12.68 -13.95
CA PRO A 451 8.23 -12.22 -14.66
C PRO A 451 9.41 -11.91 -13.75
N LYS A 452 10.62 -12.24 -14.18
CA LYS A 452 11.88 -11.87 -13.51
C LYS A 452 12.28 -10.41 -13.75
N GLU A 453 11.70 -9.76 -14.75
CA GLU A 453 11.91 -8.36 -15.10
C GLU A 453 10.61 -7.56 -14.91
N ARG A 454 10.73 -6.25 -14.68
CA ARG A 454 9.55 -5.38 -14.64
C ARG A 454 8.92 -5.27 -16.01
N THR A 455 7.59 -5.34 -16.05
CA THR A 455 6.80 -5.26 -17.29
C THR A 455 5.72 -4.19 -17.17
N GLU A 456 5.31 -3.62 -18.30
CA GLU A 456 4.22 -2.63 -18.35
C GLU A 456 2.87 -3.23 -17.95
N TYR A 457 2.66 -4.50 -18.28
CA TYR A 457 1.43 -5.23 -17.96
C TYR A 457 1.73 -6.65 -17.47
N ILE A 458 1.05 -7.04 -16.42
CA ILE A 458 1.08 -8.39 -15.84
C ILE A 458 -0.36 -8.93 -15.94
N SER A 459 -0.54 -10.19 -16.35
CA SER A 459 -1.87 -10.78 -16.54
C SER A 459 -2.77 -10.77 -15.29
N CYS A 460 -2.17 -10.74 -14.10
CA CYS A 460 -2.81 -10.42 -12.83
C CYS A 460 -2.39 -9.00 -12.44
N PHE A 461 -3.20 -8.00 -12.79
CA PHE A 461 -2.81 -6.59 -12.67
C PHE A 461 -3.20 -5.96 -11.32
N CYS A 462 -3.36 -6.76 -10.26
CA CYS A 462 -3.77 -6.24 -8.95
C CYS A 462 -2.68 -5.41 -8.25
N CYS A 463 -1.39 -5.77 -8.42
CA CYS A 463 -0.27 -5.09 -7.76
C CYS A 463 0.05 -3.71 -8.35
N PRO A 464 0.12 -3.48 -9.68
CA PRO A 464 0.47 -2.18 -10.23
C PRO A 464 -0.40 -1.02 -9.74
N PRO A 465 -1.75 -1.04 -9.84
CA PRO A 465 -2.58 0.05 -9.33
C PRO A 465 -2.59 0.13 -7.80
N ASN A 466 -2.39 -0.99 -7.09
CA ASN A 466 -2.25 -0.97 -5.64
C ASN A 466 -0.95 -0.26 -5.21
N THR A 467 0.16 -0.53 -5.88
CA THR A 467 1.44 0.16 -5.68
C THR A 467 1.29 1.64 -5.97
N LEU A 468 0.71 1.99 -7.12
CA LEU A 468 0.55 3.37 -7.53
C LEU A 468 -0.28 4.17 -6.52
N ARG A 469 -1.48 3.66 -6.09
CA ARG A 469 -2.30 4.38 -5.11
C ARG A 469 -1.57 4.59 -3.79
N THR A 470 -0.87 3.56 -3.29
CA THR A 470 -0.16 3.62 -2.01
C THR A 470 0.98 4.64 -2.06
N LEU A 471 1.73 4.69 -3.16
CA LEU A 471 2.83 5.65 -3.32
C LEU A 471 2.32 7.08 -3.57
N CYS A 472 1.20 7.26 -4.28
CA CYS A 472 0.52 8.55 -4.42
C CYS A 472 -0.07 9.08 -3.11
N GLN A 473 -0.20 8.23 -2.09
CA GLN A 473 -0.73 8.51 -0.77
C GLN A 473 0.37 8.55 0.32
N ALA A 474 1.65 8.40 -0.04
CA ALA A 474 2.73 8.29 0.94
C ALA A 474 2.80 9.48 1.92
N GLN A 475 2.45 10.70 1.47
CA GLN A 475 2.40 11.90 2.29
C GLN A 475 1.37 11.83 3.42
N ASP A 476 0.30 11.06 3.25
CA ASP A 476 -0.77 10.96 4.25
C ASP A 476 -0.34 10.15 5.50
N TYR A 477 0.78 9.45 5.40
CA TYR A 477 1.41 8.70 6.50
C TYR A 477 2.52 9.50 7.22
N ALA A 478 2.84 10.71 6.76
CA ALA A 478 3.94 11.49 7.30
C ALA A 478 3.64 12.06 8.69
N TYR A 479 2.37 12.36 8.98
CA TYR A 479 1.96 12.95 10.26
C TYR A 479 0.69 12.32 10.80
N SER A 480 0.53 12.39 12.13
CA SER A 480 -0.73 12.11 12.84
C SER A 480 -0.96 13.10 13.95
N VAL A 481 -2.23 13.28 14.32
CA VAL A 481 -2.65 14.25 15.33
C VAL A 481 -3.22 13.51 16.53
N GLY A 482 -2.75 13.88 17.73
CA GLY A 482 -3.30 13.52 19.03
C GLY A 482 -3.91 14.73 19.73
N ASN A 483 -4.23 14.58 21.02
CA ASN A 483 -4.75 15.68 21.85
C ASN A 483 -3.63 16.69 22.17
N LYS A 484 -3.61 17.84 21.46
CA LYS A 484 -2.52 18.82 21.47
C LYS A 484 -1.14 18.22 21.14
N GLU A 485 -1.12 17.16 20.34
CA GLU A 485 0.09 16.48 19.94
C GLU A 485 0.18 16.39 18.42
N LEU A 486 1.37 16.57 17.88
CA LEU A 486 1.69 16.33 16.49
C LEU A 486 2.80 15.27 16.40
N TYR A 487 2.47 14.14 15.81
CA TYR A 487 3.40 13.05 15.54
C TYR A 487 4.03 13.23 14.17
N ILE A 488 5.35 13.24 14.12
CA ILE A 488 6.15 13.20 12.90
C ILE A 488 6.56 11.74 12.69
N ASN A 489 5.85 11.06 11.77
CA ASN A 489 5.95 9.62 11.55
C ASN A 489 6.99 9.27 10.48
N MET A 490 6.96 9.99 9.36
CA MET A 490 7.91 9.81 8.27
C MET A 490 8.62 11.12 7.95
N TYR A 491 9.90 11.02 7.63
CA TYR A 491 10.72 12.16 7.26
C TYR A 491 10.84 12.28 5.74
N GLY A 492 10.86 13.54 5.26
CA GLY A 492 11.00 13.91 3.85
C GLY A 492 10.68 15.39 3.67
N ALA A 493 11.29 16.07 2.73
CA ALA A 493 11.05 17.48 2.49
C ALA A 493 9.60 17.73 2.10
N ASN A 494 8.87 18.47 2.94
CA ASN A 494 7.44 18.71 2.76
C ASN A 494 6.94 19.98 3.44
N THR A 495 5.69 20.33 3.15
CA THR A 495 4.90 21.29 3.93
C THR A 495 3.67 20.59 4.47
N LEU A 496 3.38 20.83 5.75
CA LEU A 496 2.13 20.42 6.40
C LEU A 496 1.26 21.66 6.63
N SER A 497 -0.04 21.56 6.34
CA SER A 497 -1.05 22.55 6.75
C SER A 497 -2.24 21.80 7.34
N THR A 498 -2.45 21.90 8.66
CA THR A 498 -3.51 21.15 9.35
C THR A 498 -4.05 21.96 10.54
N LYS A 499 -5.11 21.43 11.15
CA LYS A 499 -5.68 21.95 12.39
C LYS A 499 -5.50 20.92 13.50
N ILE A 500 -5.06 21.38 14.66
CA ILE A 500 -4.92 20.55 15.87
C ILE A 500 -5.91 21.05 16.91
N ASP A 501 -6.70 20.14 17.48
CA ASP A 501 -7.69 20.49 18.51
C ASP A 501 -7.01 21.07 19.75
N GLY A 502 -7.59 22.15 20.26
CA GLY A 502 -7.02 22.92 21.38
C GLY A 502 -5.83 23.82 21.03
N VAL A 503 -5.26 23.71 19.83
CA VAL A 503 -4.13 24.53 19.33
C VAL A 503 -4.57 25.48 18.22
N GLY A 504 -5.30 24.99 17.21
CA GLY A 504 -5.75 25.73 16.04
C GLY A 504 -4.99 25.36 14.78
N ASP A 505 -5.03 26.26 13.76
CA ASP A 505 -4.35 26.04 12.48
C ASP A 505 -2.84 26.18 12.66
N ILE A 506 -2.11 25.21 12.11
CA ILE A 506 -0.66 25.18 12.08
C ILE A 506 -0.14 24.84 10.68
N GLU A 507 0.93 25.53 10.26
CA GLU A 507 1.70 25.17 9.07
C GLU A 507 3.16 24.95 9.47
N ILE A 508 3.72 23.86 8.93
CA ILE A 508 5.11 23.47 9.18
C ILE A 508 5.78 23.20 7.84
N LYS A 509 7.05 23.63 7.73
CA LYS A 509 7.96 23.21 6.67
C LYS A 509 8.97 22.22 7.26
N GLN A 510 9.11 21.07 6.62
CA GLN A 510 10.15 20.09 6.90
C GLN A 510 11.19 20.14 5.78
N GLU A 511 12.45 20.39 6.13
CA GLU A 511 13.60 20.47 5.23
C GLU A 511 14.57 19.34 5.59
N THR A 512 14.90 18.47 4.63
CA THR A 512 15.77 17.32 4.83
C THR A 512 16.14 16.66 3.50
N ASP A 513 17.30 15.97 3.44
CA ASP A 513 17.67 15.04 2.36
C ASP A 513 17.44 13.56 2.76
N TYR A 514 16.53 13.30 3.69
CA TYR A 514 16.15 11.95 4.09
C TYR A 514 15.56 11.18 2.87
N PRO A 515 15.91 9.90 2.62
CA PRO A 515 16.64 8.94 3.48
C PRO A 515 18.18 8.97 3.31
N TRP A 516 18.74 9.98 2.66
CA TRP A 516 20.19 10.05 2.39
C TRP A 516 20.99 10.72 3.49
N ASP A 517 20.36 11.62 4.24
CA ASP A 517 20.92 12.27 5.44
C ASP A 517 19.87 12.26 6.57
N GLY A 518 20.32 12.07 7.80
CA GLY A 518 19.46 12.06 9.00
C GLY A 518 19.24 13.42 9.63
N LYS A 519 19.64 14.53 8.98
CA LYS A 519 19.37 15.88 9.46
C LYS A 519 18.03 16.38 8.97
N ILE A 520 17.17 16.75 9.91
CA ILE A 520 15.82 17.22 9.63
C ILE A 520 15.61 18.56 10.35
N LYS A 521 15.08 19.54 9.64
CA LYS A 521 14.70 20.83 10.20
C LYS A 521 13.21 21.05 10.03
N LEU A 522 12.52 21.23 11.16
CA LEU A 522 11.12 21.61 11.22
C LEU A 522 11.01 23.09 11.52
N THR A 523 10.27 23.84 10.70
CA THR A 523 10.02 25.27 10.89
C THR A 523 8.53 25.52 10.97
N ILE A 524 8.04 26.15 12.04
CA ILE A 524 6.64 26.57 12.16
C ILE A 524 6.46 27.83 11.31
N THR A 525 5.82 27.70 10.15
CA THR A 525 5.62 28.80 9.19
C THR A 525 4.35 29.61 9.49
N ARG A 526 3.37 28.98 10.15
CA ARG A 526 2.13 29.63 10.60
C ARG A 526 1.66 29.04 11.93
N LEU A 527 1.35 29.91 12.89
CA LEU A 527 0.63 29.60 14.12
C LEU A 527 0.15 30.95 14.70
N LYS A 528 -1.12 31.06 15.04
CA LYS A 528 -1.69 32.30 15.58
C LYS A 528 -1.44 32.39 17.08
N GLY A 529 -0.61 33.36 17.48
CA GLY A 529 -0.20 33.60 18.87
C GLY A 529 0.81 32.55 19.38
N LYS A 530 0.98 32.50 20.71
CA LYS A 530 1.71 31.40 21.38
C LYS A 530 0.73 30.30 21.72
N LYS A 531 1.08 29.03 21.45
CA LYS A 531 0.27 27.86 21.73
C LYS A 531 1.12 26.74 22.30
N GLU A 532 0.63 26.13 23.37
CA GLU A 532 1.19 24.89 23.87
C GLU A 532 0.85 23.76 22.91
N LEU A 533 1.89 23.06 22.45
CA LEU A 533 1.81 21.90 21.56
C LEU A 533 2.98 20.96 21.85
N THR A 534 2.73 19.69 21.83
CA THR A 534 3.72 18.64 21.95
C THR A 534 4.09 18.11 20.57
N PHE A 535 5.37 18.21 20.21
CA PHE A 535 5.93 17.51 19.06
C PHE A 535 6.44 16.13 19.48
N LYS A 536 6.02 15.11 18.77
CA LYS A 536 6.51 13.74 18.90
C LYS A 536 7.25 13.36 17.63
N MET A 537 8.56 13.25 17.71
CA MET A 537 9.47 13.00 16.58
C MET A 537 9.94 11.56 16.65
N ARG A 538 9.61 10.75 15.64
CA ARG A 538 9.93 9.33 15.64
C ARG A 538 11.44 9.07 15.68
N VAL A 539 11.84 8.14 16.53
CA VAL A 539 13.18 7.53 16.58
C VAL A 539 13.08 6.16 15.93
N PRO A 540 13.50 6.01 14.65
CA PRO A 540 13.37 4.73 13.96
C PRO A 540 14.12 3.59 14.66
N GLU A 541 13.62 2.34 14.52
CA GLU A 541 14.27 1.15 15.08
C GLU A 541 15.72 0.95 14.60
N TRP A 542 16.04 1.40 13.38
CA TRP A 542 17.39 1.35 12.84
C TRP A 542 18.34 2.39 13.47
N ALA A 543 17.84 3.42 14.14
CA ALA A 543 18.67 4.49 14.71
C ALA A 543 19.41 4.01 15.94
N LYS A 544 20.72 4.33 16.05
CA LYS A 544 21.50 4.09 17.27
C LYS A 544 21.31 5.20 18.30
N LYS A 545 21.02 6.39 17.82
CA LYS A 545 20.88 7.62 18.61
C LYS A 545 20.05 8.62 17.82
N ALA A 546 19.31 9.45 18.53
CA ALA A 546 18.62 10.60 17.95
C ALA A 546 18.72 11.81 18.87
N VAL A 547 18.81 13.01 18.28
CA VAL A 547 18.88 14.27 19.03
C VAL A 547 17.88 15.24 18.41
N ALA A 548 17.07 15.91 19.23
CA ALA A 548 16.22 17.01 18.82
C ALA A 548 16.56 18.27 19.64
N THR A 549 16.71 19.41 18.99
CA THR A 549 17.08 20.66 19.65
C THR A 549 16.23 21.80 19.08
N THR A 550 15.67 22.65 19.97
CA THR A 550 14.99 23.87 19.54
C THR A 550 15.97 24.85 18.92
N GLY A 551 15.52 25.69 17.95
CA GLY A 551 16.38 26.62 17.23
C GLY A 551 17.12 27.64 18.10
N ASP A 552 16.59 27.95 19.28
CA ASP A 552 17.22 28.79 20.31
C ASP A 552 18.16 28.00 21.26
N GLY A 553 18.27 26.69 21.08
CA GLY A 553 19.10 25.79 21.86
C GLY A 553 18.66 25.54 23.30
N ARG A 554 17.50 26.07 23.72
CA ARG A 554 17.04 25.98 25.12
C ARG A 554 16.54 24.60 25.52
N ILE A 555 15.95 23.86 24.58
CA ILE A 555 15.49 22.50 24.83
C ILE A 555 16.28 21.57 23.91
N LYS A 556 16.91 20.57 24.52
CA LYS A 556 17.56 19.46 23.84
C LYS A 556 17.07 18.15 24.41
N VAL A 557 16.61 17.26 23.55
CA VAL A 557 16.26 15.88 23.88
C VAL A 557 17.19 14.96 23.09
N GLU A 558 17.76 14.00 23.78
CA GLU A 558 18.66 13.01 23.22
C GLU A 558 18.25 11.64 23.73
N THR A 559 18.21 10.65 22.84
CA THR A 559 17.80 9.30 23.18
C THR A 559 18.51 8.25 22.31
N ASP A 560 18.69 7.07 22.86
CA ASP A 560 19.05 5.81 22.19
C ASP A 560 17.90 4.79 22.22
N ASP A 561 16.72 5.20 22.70
CA ASP A 561 15.49 4.41 22.74
C ASP A 561 14.87 4.31 21.33
N ARG A 562 15.17 3.22 20.65
CA ARG A 562 14.72 2.93 19.26
C ARG A 562 13.27 2.53 19.23
N GLY A 563 12.63 2.75 18.09
CA GLY A 563 11.20 2.43 17.93
C GLY A 563 10.32 3.24 18.89
N SER A 564 10.70 4.50 19.17
CA SER A 564 10.05 5.40 20.13
C SER A 564 9.79 6.79 19.54
N TYR A 565 9.41 7.75 20.39
CA TYR A 565 9.28 9.15 20.02
C TYR A 565 10.04 10.05 21.00
N MET A 566 10.94 10.91 20.48
CA MET A 566 11.39 12.08 21.22
C MET A 566 10.23 13.06 21.38
N THR A 567 10.08 13.61 22.59
CA THR A 567 8.95 14.49 22.92
C THR A 567 9.45 15.86 23.35
N ILE A 568 8.93 16.92 22.73
CA ILE A 568 9.14 18.32 23.16
C ILE A 568 7.80 19.02 23.29
N THR A 569 7.45 19.40 24.51
CA THR A 569 6.30 20.26 24.80
C THR A 569 6.79 21.68 25.07
N ASN A 570 6.21 22.65 24.36
CA ASN A 570 6.56 24.06 24.53
C ASN A 570 5.39 24.96 24.11
N GLU A 571 5.46 26.25 24.49
CA GLU A 571 4.66 27.31 23.89
C GLU A 571 5.31 27.77 22.59
N TRP A 572 4.77 27.29 21.47
CA TRP A 572 5.31 27.56 20.14
C TRP A 572 4.67 28.78 19.49
N LYS A 573 5.42 29.43 18.60
CA LYS A 573 4.98 30.53 17.74
C LYS A 573 5.55 30.40 16.34
N LYS A 574 5.03 31.18 15.40
CA LYS A 574 5.58 31.30 14.06
C LYS A 574 7.08 31.65 14.10
N GLY A 575 7.88 30.98 13.32
CA GLY A 575 9.33 31.14 13.20
C GLY A 575 10.15 30.21 14.11
N ASP A 576 9.51 29.52 15.06
CA ASP A 576 10.23 28.56 15.89
C ASP A 576 10.68 27.36 15.06
N VAL A 577 11.82 26.79 15.43
CA VAL A 577 12.51 25.71 14.72
C VAL A 577 12.80 24.54 15.69
N ILE A 578 12.71 23.32 15.17
CA ILE A 578 13.27 22.11 15.79
C ILE A 578 14.26 21.50 14.78
N ASN A 579 15.49 21.26 15.21
CA ASN A 579 16.49 20.50 14.45
C ASN A 579 16.58 19.10 15.02
N ILE A 580 16.48 18.09 14.16
CA ILE A 580 16.59 16.67 14.50
C ILE A 580 17.81 16.11 13.79
N ASP A 581 18.61 15.32 14.49
CA ASP A 581 19.75 14.60 13.94
C ASP A 581 19.66 13.12 14.30
N ILE A 582 19.62 12.26 13.27
CA ILE A 582 19.54 10.80 13.36
C ILE A 582 20.69 10.24 12.52
N PRO A 583 21.88 10.03 13.09
CA PRO A 583 23.05 9.57 12.34
C PRO A 583 22.77 8.26 11.57
N MET A 584 23.14 8.25 10.28
CA MET A 584 22.93 7.12 9.37
C MET A 584 24.25 6.46 8.99
N GLU A 585 24.58 5.37 9.64
CA GLU A 585 25.72 4.52 9.30
C GLU A 585 25.24 3.27 8.53
N ALA A 586 26.04 2.80 7.58
CA ALA A 586 25.84 1.48 6.99
C ALA A 586 26.19 0.40 8.04
N ARG A 587 25.34 -0.61 8.14
CA ARG A 587 25.49 -1.69 9.12
C ARG A 587 25.21 -3.05 8.50
N LEU A 588 25.86 -4.08 9.00
CA LEU A 588 25.58 -5.47 8.67
C LEU A 588 24.45 -5.99 9.57
N ILE A 589 23.52 -6.70 8.99
CA ILE A 589 22.37 -7.30 9.66
C ILE A 589 22.45 -8.81 9.46
N GLU A 590 22.29 -9.58 10.52
CA GLU A 590 22.13 -11.04 10.48
C GLU A 590 20.68 -11.44 10.75
N ALA A 591 20.25 -12.57 10.21
CA ALA A 591 18.95 -13.15 10.49
C ALA A 591 18.98 -14.07 11.73
N ASN A 592 17.81 -14.32 12.33
CA ASN A 592 17.66 -15.37 13.33
C ASN A 592 18.20 -16.70 12.78
N PRO A 593 19.03 -17.47 13.54
CA PRO A 593 19.61 -18.72 13.06
C PRO A 593 18.62 -19.79 12.61
N LEU A 594 17.35 -19.67 12.98
CA LEU A 594 16.27 -20.56 12.50
C LEU A 594 15.84 -20.26 11.07
N VAL A 595 16.23 -19.11 10.50
CA VAL A 595 16.07 -18.81 9.06
C VAL A 595 17.23 -19.50 8.33
N GLU A 596 17.02 -20.72 7.86
CA GLU A 596 18.10 -21.58 7.34
C GLU A 596 18.77 -20.98 6.11
N GLU A 597 18.00 -20.33 5.23
CA GLU A 597 18.50 -19.73 3.98
C GLU A 597 19.46 -18.56 4.23
N SER A 598 19.37 -17.88 5.36
CA SER A 598 20.23 -16.72 5.68
C SER A 598 21.43 -17.06 6.58
N ARG A 599 21.63 -18.35 6.95
CA ARG A 599 22.77 -18.75 7.80
C ARG A 599 24.11 -18.40 7.16
N GLY A 600 24.98 -17.75 7.94
CA GLY A 600 26.29 -17.33 7.45
C GLY A 600 26.25 -16.25 6.39
N GLN A 601 25.14 -15.54 6.27
CA GLN A 601 24.97 -14.41 5.37
C GLN A 601 24.63 -13.14 6.15
N VAL A 602 24.91 -11.99 5.54
CA VAL A 602 24.59 -10.66 6.06
C VAL A 602 23.84 -9.87 5.00
N ALA A 603 22.92 -9.03 5.45
CA ALA A 603 22.33 -7.98 4.63
C ALA A 603 22.93 -6.63 5.03
N VAL A 604 22.88 -5.63 4.14
CA VAL A 604 23.39 -4.29 4.38
C VAL A 604 22.23 -3.31 4.46
N GLN A 605 22.21 -2.53 5.55
CA GLN A 605 21.22 -1.48 5.78
C GLN A 605 21.89 -0.15 6.09
N ARG A 606 21.36 0.96 5.54
CA ARG A 606 21.75 2.31 5.93
C ARG A 606 20.50 3.18 6.07
N GLY A 607 20.27 3.71 7.26
CA GLY A 607 19.01 4.37 7.58
C GLY A 607 17.82 3.42 7.35
N PRO A 608 16.72 3.87 6.71
CA PRO A 608 15.56 3.03 6.42
C PRO A 608 15.76 2.10 5.21
N VAL A 609 16.87 2.23 4.47
CA VAL A 609 17.07 1.58 3.16
C VAL A 609 17.86 0.29 3.31
N ILE A 610 17.34 -0.80 2.75
CA ILE A 610 18.04 -2.07 2.53
C ILE A 610 18.76 -2.01 1.19
N TYR A 611 19.99 -2.54 1.14
CA TYR A 611 20.82 -2.56 -0.04
C TYR A 611 20.93 -3.97 -0.63
N CYS A 612 21.20 -4.05 -1.91
CA CYS A 612 21.44 -5.30 -2.63
C CYS A 612 22.66 -5.18 -3.54
N LEU A 613 23.23 -6.33 -3.91
CA LEU A 613 24.25 -6.48 -4.92
C LEU A 613 23.60 -6.88 -6.23
N GLU A 614 23.98 -6.24 -7.35
CA GLU A 614 23.63 -6.65 -8.71
C GLU A 614 24.86 -7.12 -9.48
N SER A 615 24.70 -8.13 -10.34
CA SER A 615 25.77 -8.64 -11.20
C SER A 615 26.35 -7.59 -12.15
N ASN A 616 25.56 -6.54 -12.47
CA ASN A 616 26.01 -5.39 -13.28
C ASN A 616 27.18 -4.61 -12.66
N ASP A 617 27.39 -4.71 -11.35
CA ASP A 617 28.46 -4.02 -10.62
C ASP A 617 29.69 -4.91 -10.37
N LEU A 618 29.73 -6.14 -10.92
CA LEU A 618 30.75 -7.13 -10.62
C LEU A 618 31.76 -7.41 -11.75
N ASN A 619 31.65 -6.72 -12.90
CA ASN A 619 32.59 -6.89 -14.04
C ASN A 619 32.81 -8.36 -14.45
N GLY A 620 31.77 -9.18 -14.46
CA GLY A 620 31.81 -10.59 -14.83
C GLY A 620 32.23 -11.56 -13.74
N ILE A 621 32.40 -11.10 -12.50
CA ILE A 621 32.56 -11.99 -11.35
C ILE A 621 31.16 -12.55 -11.01
N ASP A 622 31.11 -13.85 -10.78
CA ASP A 622 29.92 -14.54 -10.33
C ASP A 622 29.48 -14.00 -8.95
N ILE A 623 28.22 -13.56 -8.86
CA ILE A 623 27.64 -12.96 -7.64
C ILE A 623 27.71 -13.90 -6.44
N ASP A 624 27.67 -15.22 -6.66
CA ASP A 624 27.74 -16.24 -5.62
C ASP A 624 29.13 -16.41 -5.02
N ASN A 625 30.15 -15.89 -5.69
CA ASN A 625 31.53 -15.89 -5.19
C ASN A 625 31.83 -14.72 -4.25
N ILE A 626 30.93 -13.75 -4.13
CA ILE A 626 31.17 -12.57 -3.28
C ILE A 626 30.84 -12.88 -1.82
N ALA A 627 31.73 -12.43 -0.93
CA ALA A 627 31.51 -12.44 0.51
C ALA A 627 31.92 -11.09 1.13
N ILE A 628 31.14 -10.60 2.09
CA ILE A 628 31.43 -9.34 2.80
C ILE A 628 32.15 -9.65 4.11
N PRO A 629 33.37 -9.09 4.36
CA PRO A 629 34.03 -9.18 5.66
C PRO A 629 33.16 -8.56 6.76
N LEU A 630 33.17 -9.17 7.97
CA LEU A 630 32.38 -8.65 9.10
C LEU A 630 32.88 -7.29 9.60
N ASP A 631 34.11 -6.93 9.32
CA ASP A 631 34.74 -5.64 9.62
C ASP A 631 34.71 -4.66 8.43
N ALA A 632 33.95 -4.98 7.36
CA ALA A 632 33.85 -4.16 6.16
C ALA A 632 33.49 -2.72 6.49
N LYS A 633 34.18 -1.77 5.83
CA LYS A 633 33.91 -0.34 5.92
C LYS A 633 33.21 0.11 4.63
N PHE A 634 32.09 0.76 4.81
CA PHE A 634 31.30 1.26 3.69
C PHE A 634 31.55 2.74 3.45
N THR A 635 31.75 3.10 2.19
CA THR A 635 31.79 4.50 1.72
C THR A 635 30.50 4.80 0.98
N THR A 636 29.82 5.85 1.39
CA THR A 636 28.62 6.33 0.69
C THR A 636 29.02 7.11 -0.56
N VAL A 637 28.48 6.75 -1.70
CA VAL A 637 28.77 7.37 -3.01
C VAL A 637 27.48 7.75 -3.68
N GLU A 638 27.36 9.03 -4.08
CA GLU A 638 26.21 9.47 -4.86
C GLU A 638 26.26 8.82 -6.26
N THR A 639 25.13 8.31 -6.72
CA THR A 639 24.97 7.72 -8.05
C THR A 639 23.60 8.04 -8.62
N THR A 640 23.44 7.82 -9.93
CA THR A 640 22.19 7.99 -10.64
C THR A 640 21.88 6.71 -11.41
N ILE A 641 20.66 6.18 -11.24
CA ILE A 641 20.14 5.06 -12.01
C ILE A 641 18.83 5.51 -12.64
N ASP A 642 18.71 5.37 -13.96
CA ASP A 642 17.52 5.73 -14.73
C ASP A 642 17.00 7.16 -14.40
N GLY A 643 17.92 8.12 -14.28
CA GLY A 643 17.64 9.53 -13.95
C GLY A 643 17.35 9.80 -12.47
N SER A 644 17.28 8.81 -11.60
CA SER A 644 16.99 8.98 -10.18
C SER A 644 18.27 9.00 -9.34
N ARG A 645 18.44 10.07 -8.55
CA ARG A 645 19.54 10.22 -7.59
C ARG A 645 19.41 9.28 -6.42
N MET A 646 20.49 8.63 -6.00
CA MET A 646 20.54 7.78 -4.83
C MET A 646 21.95 7.67 -4.25
N MET A 647 22.05 7.16 -3.01
CA MET A 647 23.33 6.85 -2.38
C MET A 647 23.61 5.35 -2.48
N ALA A 648 24.65 5.00 -3.23
CA ALA A 648 25.22 3.66 -3.25
C ALA A 648 26.23 3.48 -2.10
N LEU A 649 26.55 2.23 -1.77
CA LEU A 649 27.58 1.87 -0.79
C LEU A 649 28.69 1.10 -1.48
N GLU A 650 29.92 1.56 -1.34
CA GLU A 650 31.11 0.87 -1.84
C GLU A 650 31.91 0.29 -0.68
N THR A 651 32.41 -0.93 -0.87
CA THR A 651 33.25 -1.61 0.11
C THR A 651 34.22 -2.56 -0.57
N GLU A 652 35.27 -2.97 0.14
CA GLU A 652 36.12 -4.09 -0.22
C GLU A 652 35.44 -5.39 0.23
N ALA A 653 35.25 -6.31 -0.69
CA ALA A 653 34.70 -7.63 -0.49
C ALA A 653 35.72 -8.71 -0.85
N ILE A 654 35.39 -9.95 -0.56
CA ILE A 654 36.17 -11.13 -0.92
C ILE A 654 35.51 -11.78 -2.14
N ASN A 655 36.28 -12.00 -3.22
CA ASN A 655 35.94 -12.93 -4.28
C ASN A 655 36.59 -14.27 -3.95
N ARG A 656 35.78 -15.30 -3.71
CA ARG A 656 36.24 -16.66 -3.39
C ARG A 656 36.85 -17.39 -4.57
N ALA A 657 36.76 -16.81 -5.79
CA ALA A 657 37.32 -17.31 -7.04
C ALA A 657 37.04 -18.81 -7.30
N GLU A 658 35.86 -19.29 -6.93
CA GLU A 658 35.49 -20.68 -7.02
C GLU A 658 35.29 -21.09 -8.48
N LYS A 659 35.69 -22.32 -8.82
CA LYS A 659 35.43 -22.88 -10.14
C LYS A 659 33.92 -23.04 -10.40
N PRO A 660 33.48 -22.93 -11.65
CA PRO A 660 32.08 -23.22 -11.99
C PRO A 660 31.65 -24.63 -11.53
N TRP A 661 30.40 -24.78 -11.15
CA TRP A 661 29.82 -26.09 -10.84
C TRP A 661 29.71 -26.94 -12.10
N THR A 662 30.25 -28.15 -12.09
CA THR A 662 30.31 -29.06 -13.24
C THR A 662 29.73 -30.43 -12.88
N GLY A 663 28.40 -30.55 -12.87
CA GLY A 663 27.69 -31.82 -12.75
C GLY A 663 27.80 -32.52 -11.39
N THR A 664 28.26 -31.84 -10.34
CA THR A 664 28.31 -32.35 -8.96
C THR A 664 27.45 -31.49 -8.04
N LEU A 665 26.84 -32.12 -7.04
CA LEU A 665 26.05 -31.41 -6.01
C LEU A 665 26.93 -30.93 -4.85
N TYR A 666 28.08 -31.57 -4.62
CA TYR A 666 29.02 -31.27 -3.53
C TYR A 666 30.46 -31.25 -4.07
N ARG A 667 31.29 -30.39 -3.51
CA ARG A 667 32.72 -30.28 -3.79
C ARG A 667 33.51 -29.82 -2.56
N GLU A 668 34.82 -29.98 -2.56
CA GLU A 668 35.69 -29.36 -1.59
C GLU A 668 35.64 -27.83 -1.73
N VAL A 669 35.70 -27.15 -0.59
CA VAL A 669 35.70 -25.67 -0.53
C VAL A 669 37.03 -25.16 -1.09
N GLY A 670 36.96 -24.22 -2.03
CA GLY A 670 38.15 -23.52 -2.53
C GLY A 670 38.78 -22.62 -1.47
N THR A 671 40.08 -22.50 -1.48
CA THR A 671 40.87 -21.70 -0.51
C THR A 671 41.34 -20.37 -1.10
N GLU A 672 41.21 -20.15 -2.40
CA GLU A 672 41.61 -18.91 -3.07
C GLU A 672 40.65 -17.77 -2.71
N LYS A 673 41.21 -16.67 -2.23
CA LYS A 673 40.47 -15.47 -1.85
C LYS A 673 41.16 -14.24 -2.44
N ASN A 674 40.45 -13.46 -3.23
CA ASN A 674 40.94 -12.20 -3.79
C ASN A 674 40.11 -11.06 -3.29
N LYS A 675 40.73 -9.92 -3.02
CA LYS A 675 39.99 -8.70 -2.70
C LYS A 675 39.38 -8.11 -3.96
N VAL A 676 38.14 -7.66 -3.84
CA VAL A 676 37.39 -6.99 -4.91
C VAL A 676 36.63 -5.82 -4.35
N LYS A 677 36.58 -4.73 -5.09
CA LYS A 677 35.72 -3.60 -4.74
C LYS A 677 34.33 -3.88 -5.32
N ILE A 678 33.30 -3.80 -4.48
CA ILE A 678 31.91 -3.96 -4.89
C ILE A 678 31.12 -2.68 -4.58
N ARG A 679 30.01 -2.53 -5.31
CA ARG A 679 29.01 -1.47 -5.10
C ARG A 679 27.66 -2.12 -4.81
N LEU A 680 27.02 -1.66 -3.75
CA LEU A 680 25.67 -2.03 -3.38
C LEU A 680 24.73 -0.84 -3.68
N ILE A 681 23.56 -1.12 -4.22
CA ILE A 681 22.53 -0.11 -4.50
C ILE A 681 21.32 -0.33 -3.61
N PRO A 682 20.48 0.71 -3.40
CA PRO A 682 19.18 0.52 -2.72
C PRO A 682 18.36 -0.59 -3.38
N TYR A 683 17.82 -1.51 -2.57
CA TYR A 683 17.04 -2.63 -3.08
C TYR A 683 15.83 -2.19 -3.94
N TYR A 684 15.20 -1.06 -3.65
CA TYR A 684 14.10 -0.58 -4.48
C TYR A 684 14.52 -0.26 -5.92
N ALA A 685 15.81 -0.02 -6.16
CA ALA A 685 16.34 0.37 -7.47
C ALA A 685 16.81 -0.81 -8.34
N TRP A 686 16.87 -2.04 -7.81
CA TRP A 686 17.34 -3.19 -8.57
C TRP A 686 16.51 -3.45 -9.85
N GLY A 687 17.13 -4.04 -10.86
CA GLY A 687 16.48 -4.39 -12.12
C GLY A 687 16.01 -3.19 -12.97
N ASN A 688 16.53 -1.97 -12.74
CA ASN A 688 16.29 -0.82 -13.60
C ASN A 688 17.39 -0.60 -14.65
N ARG A 689 18.50 -1.35 -14.57
CA ARG A 689 19.64 -1.29 -15.51
C ARG A 689 19.66 -2.45 -16.53
N GLY A 690 18.48 -3.01 -16.82
CA GLY A 690 18.32 -4.21 -17.64
C GLY A 690 18.43 -5.50 -16.84
N LYS A 691 18.58 -6.63 -17.56
CA LYS A 691 18.68 -7.95 -16.95
C LYS A 691 19.94 -8.05 -16.08
N SER A 692 19.77 -8.47 -14.84
CA SER A 692 20.84 -8.71 -13.88
C SER A 692 20.43 -9.73 -12.83
N GLU A 693 21.41 -10.45 -12.30
CA GLU A 693 21.23 -11.19 -11.05
C GLU A 693 21.28 -10.23 -9.88
N MET A 694 20.63 -10.57 -8.78
CA MET A 694 20.54 -9.73 -7.58
C MET A 694 20.52 -10.56 -6.32
N THR A 695 21.17 -10.08 -5.26
CA THR A 695 21.01 -10.66 -3.92
C THR A 695 21.00 -9.58 -2.83
N VAL A 696 20.11 -9.75 -1.85
CA VAL A 696 20.08 -8.96 -0.61
C VAL A 696 20.98 -9.58 0.46
N TRP A 697 20.98 -10.91 0.55
CA TRP A 697 21.76 -11.65 1.52
C TRP A 697 23.05 -12.13 0.86
N ILE A 698 24.19 -11.72 1.43
CA ILE A 698 25.53 -11.96 0.89
C ILE A 698 26.32 -12.79 1.92
N PRO A 699 27.05 -13.84 1.51
CA PRO A 699 27.90 -14.60 2.42
C PRO A 699 28.79 -13.71 3.28
N ALA A 700 28.87 -14.02 4.59
CA ALA A 700 29.81 -13.39 5.50
C ALA A 700 31.23 -13.94 5.24
N GLY A 701 32.18 -13.05 5.01
CA GLY A 701 33.61 -13.38 4.88
C GLY A 701 34.29 -13.37 6.26
N LEU A 702 34.83 -14.49 6.69
CA LEU A 702 35.68 -14.60 7.91
C LEU A 702 37.12 -14.24 7.59
#